data_af75f6434c1b11c9b9b78934390af958
#
_entry.id   af75f6434c1b11c9b9b78934390af958
#
_cell.length_a   1.000
_cell.length_b   1.000
_cell.length_c   1.000
_cell.angle_alpha   90.00
_cell.angle_beta   90.00
_cell.angle_gamma   90.00
#
_symmetry.space_group_name_H-M   'P 1'
#
loop_
_entity.id
_entity.type
_entity.pdbx_description
1 polymer ?
#
loop_
_entity_poly.entity_id
_entity_poly.type
_entity_poly.pdbx_seq_one_letter_code
_entity_poly.pdbx_strand_id
1 'polypeptide(L)'
;MGIRAVMSRPYTLIWGNSLTEHNIMNHWVMDYETLINMFGAVFQQYKTGETKQFVVHRLRNDIVELVKFLNQNKDNKEWHISYNGLNFDSQITEYILRNQESLIDADPLQIANEIYGFAQSVIEKTNSNEFPPYSAKDLSIQQIDVFRLNHWVNPAKRSSLKWIQYSMDWYNIQEMPIHHSTYINTLSQINEVMTYCVNDVESCRQIMILSKSQINLRQSLTQQYGHNLYSASEPRIAKELFLHFLSDKTRIKKYELKQLRTVRDRIVVKDIILPYINFQKPEFKDILEKFNELVLDPNNTKGGFKYSVTHKGVRTDFGLGGIHGARTGGVYEAKDGMIIMTSDVTSFYPNLAIRNGWSPAHLPKEEFCEQYEWFFDERKKIPKKDPRNYVYKIILNSTYGLSNDENSFLYDPEFTMRITINGQLSLAMLYEMLSLGIPGSIPLMQNTDGLEMMIPAGMRDKYLEICKQWEQMTKLELEHGEYSKIILGDVNNYIAVNKEKEIKKEDFDQLKSEFPHYLYRQDGDKCFYSATKCKGRFEFSELALHKNKSFMIIPKAVYHYFVFGTPPEIYLSENRNIFEYCAGIKAKGDWEFVEDCIIKGILQTRKLQHIVRYYISKDGCKITKRNKVDGRNFQVEAGSWKQTVFNIAEKKPWPEYKINEDYYLQNIYKMIESIQKKRETSQLTMF
;
A
#
# COMPACT_ATOMS: atom_id res chain seq x y z
N MET A 1 55.59 0.31 13.74
CA MET A 1 54.84 -0.83 14.26
C MET A 1 53.45 -0.74 13.63
N GLY A 2 53.17 -1.69 12.75
CA GLY A 2 52.01 -1.63 11.88
C GLY A 2 50.68 -1.88 12.57
N ILE A 3 49.73 -1.02 12.34
CA ILE A 3 48.32 -1.24 12.62
C ILE A 3 47.78 -2.17 11.54
N ARG A 4 47.56 -3.44 11.90
CA ARG A 4 46.87 -4.39 11.03
C ARG A 4 45.40 -3.90 10.91
N ALA A 5 45.06 -3.43 9.71
CA ALA A 5 43.70 -3.24 9.29
C ALA A 5 42.96 -4.59 9.40
N VAL A 6 42.06 -4.72 10.36
CA VAL A 6 41.09 -5.81 10.38
C VAL A 6 40.13 -5.54 9.23
N MET A 7 40.39 -6.15 8.07
CA MET A 7 39.44 -6.19 6.98
C MET A 7 38.18 -6.89 7.50
N SER A 8 37.13 -6.11 7.80
CA SER A 8 35.78 -6.62 7.93
C SER A 8 35.44 -7.33 6.62
N ARG A 9 35.12 -8.62 6.69
CA ARG A 9 34.63 -9.37 5.53
C ARG A 9 33.43 -8.61 4.96
N PRO A 10 33.39 -8.33 3.66
CA PRO A 10 32.22 -7.73 3.06
C PRO A 10 31.06 -8.70 3.27
N TYR A 11 30.02 -8.23 3.97
CA TYR A 11 28.76 -8.96 4.05
C TYR A 11 28.07 -8.92 2.68
N THR A 12 28.53 -9.79 1.81
CA THR A 12 27.82 -10.05 0.56
C THR A 12 26.56 -10.81 0.89
N LEU A 13 25.41 -10.25 0.54
CA LEU A 13 24.15 -10.99 0.52
C LEU A 13 24.34 -12.17 -0.45
N ILE A 14 24.65 -13.35 0.08
CA ILE A 14 24.79 -14.57 -0.73
C ILE A 14 23.37 -15.06 -1.01
N TRP A 15 22.85 -14.68 -2.16
CA TRP A 15 21.67 -15.31 -2.74
C TRP A 15 22.13 -16.64 -3.31
N GLY A 16 22.08 -17.68 -2.50
CA GLY A 16 22.28 -19.05 -2.99
C GLY A 16 21.28 -19.33 -4.11
N ASN A 17 21.75 -20.01 -5.15
CA ASN A 17 20.94 -20.47 -6.28
C ASN A 17 19.64 -21.09 -5.81
N SER A 18 18.56 -20.69 -6.47
CA SER A 18 17.19 -21.25 -6.44
C SER A 18 16.91 -22.09 -5.20
N LEU A 19 16.46 -21.41 -4.16
CA LEU A 19 15.78 -22.11 -3.09
C LEU A 19 14.58 -22.79 -3.72
N THR A 20 14.68 -24.09 -3.75
CA THR A 20 13.63 -24.94 -4.28
C THR A 20 12.30 -24.48 -3.71
N GLU A 21 11.33 -24.24 -4.57
CA GLU A 21 9.90 -24.00 -4.26
C GLU A 21 9.36 -25.06 -3.27
N HIS A 22 10.18 -26.03 -2.87
CA HIS A 22 9.84 -27.21 -2.09
C HIS A 22 9.28 -26.93 -0.71
N ASN A 23 9.71 -25.88 0.00
CA ASN A 23 9.31 -25.74 1.41
C ASN A 23 7.98 -24.99 1.63
N ILE A 24 7.58 -24.06 0.75
CA ILE A 24 6.27 -23.38 0.93
C ILE A 24 5.12 -24.20 0.36
N MET A 25 5.39 -25.09 -0.57
CA MET A 25 4.38 -25.83 -1.33
C MET A 25 3.61 -26.89 -0.53
N ASN A 26 4.14 -27.33 0.60
CA ASN A 26 3.50 -28.32 1.46
C ASN A 26 2.67 -27.72 2.61
N HIS A 27 2.50 -26.37 2.62
CA HIS A 27 1.81 -25.67 3.69
C HIS A 27 0.30 -25.63 3.46
N TRP A 28 -0.45 -25.39 4.52
CA TRP A 28 -1.90 -25.39 4.53
C TRP A 28 -2.44 -23.98 4.73
N VAL A 29 -3.24 -23.50 3.78
CA VAL A 29 -4.06 -22.29 3.95
C VAL A 29 -5.26 -22.70 4.80
N MET A 30 -5.58 -21.91 5.82
CA MET A 30 -6.60 -22.31 6.79
C MET A 30 -7.42 -21.12 7.29
N ASP A 31 -8.61 -21.44 7.75
CA ASP A 31 -9.51 -20.54 8.44
C ASP A 31 -10.42 -21.33 9.40
N TYR A 32 -10.86 -20.70 10.48
CA TYR A 32 -11.72 -21.29 11.49
C TYR A 32 -13.01 -20.50 11.67
N GLU A 33 -14.09 -21.23 11.84
CA GLU A 33 -15.39 -20.67 12.21
C GLU A 33 -15.79 -21.13 13.62
N THR A 34 -15.93 -20.17 14.53
CA THR A 34 -16.30 -20.43 15.92
C THR A 34 -17.70 -19.90 16.20
N LEU A 35 -18.63 -20.82 16.42
CA LEU A 35 -20.00 -20.53 16.82
C LEU A 35 -20.28 -21.12 18.19
N ILE A 36 -21.31 -20.64 18.87
CA ILE A 36 -21.60 -21.01 20.24
C ILE A 36 -21.70 -22.52 20.48
N ASN A 37 -22.15 -23.30 19.50
CA ASN A 37 -22.30 -24.76 19.60
C ASN A 37 -21.70 -25.52 18.41
N MET A 38 -20.86 -24.85 17.63
CA MET A 38 -20.16 -25.46 16.49
C MET A 38 -18.78 -24.86 16.33
N PHE A 39 -17.80 -25.71 16.08
CA PHE A 39 -16.49 -25.31 15.58
C PHE A 39 -16.26 -25.92 14.20
N GLY A 40 -15.86 -25.11 13.24
CA GLY A 40 -15.49 -25.52 11.89
C GLY A 40 -14.06 -25.16 11.55
N ALA A 41 -13.35 -26.08 10.92
CA ALA A 41 -11.98 -25.86 10.46
C ALA A 41 -11.83 -26.30 8.99
N VAL A 42 -11.28 -25.43 8.17
CA VAL A 42 -10.97 -25.71 6.78
C VAL A 42 -9.48 -25.51 6.51
N PHE A 43 -8.88 -26.48 5.88
CA PHE A 43 -7.49 -26.45 5.44
C PHE A 43 -7.43 -26.77 3.94
N GLN A 44 -6.71 -25.94 3.18
CA GLN A 44 -6.44 -26.20 1.78
C GLN A 44 -4.93 -26.22 1.54
N GLN A 45 -4.44 -27.32 1.00
CA GLN A 45 -3.04 -27.48 0.68
C GLN A 45 -2.64 -26.50 -0.42
N TYR A 46 -1.61 -25.68 -0.14
CA TYR A 46 -1.28 -24.54 -1.01
C TYR A 46 -0.95 -24.93 -2.44
N LYS A 47 -0.19 -26.02 -2.66
CA LYS A 47 0.24 -26.49 -3.98
C LYS A 47 -0.87 -27.20 -4.75
N THR A 48 -1.49 -28.23 -4.12
CA THR A 48 -2.42 -29.11 -4.78
C THR A 48 -3.85 -28.59 -4.83
N GLY A 49 -4.23 -27.74 -3.86
CA GLY A 49 -5.62 -27.31 -3.66
C GLY A 49 -6.48 -28.37 -2.95
N GLU A 50 -5.89 -29.48 -2.48
CA GLU A 50 -6.61 -30.49 -1.67
C GLU A 50 -7.21 -29.82 -0.44
N THR A 51 -8.49 -30.02 -0.20
CA THR A 51 -9.21 -29.40 0.92
C THR A 51 -9.60 -30.44 1.95
N LYS A 52 -9.33 -30.16 3.23
CA LYS A 52 -9.77 -30.93 4.39
C LYS A 52 -10.70 -30.05 5.24
N GLN A 53 -11.78 -30.67 5.71
CA GLN A 53 -12.80 -30.00 6.52
C GLN A 53 -13.07 -30.82 7.78
N PHE A 54 -13.04 -30.16 8.92
CA PHE A 54 -13.35 -30.74 10.22
C PHE A 54 -14.46 -29.94 10.91
N VAL A 55 -15.38 -30.65 11.52
CA VAL A 55 -16.52 -30.06 12.22
C VAL A 55 -16.61 -30.66 13.62
N VAL A 56 -16.81 -29.82 14.61
CA VAL A 56 -17.15 -30.25 15.97
C VAL A 56 -18.55 -29.72 16.29
N HIS A 57 -19.52 -30.62 16.27
CA HIS A 57 -20.92 -30.37 16.57
C HIS A 57 -21.60 -31.68 16.96
N ARG A 58 -22.71 -31.64 17.68
CA ARG A 58 -23.46 -32.86 18.08
C ARG A 58 -23.87 -33.76 16.91
N LEU A 59 -24.01 -33.25 15.70
CA LEU A 59 -24.37 -34.00 14.49
C LEU A 59 -23.17 -34.53 13.73
N ARG A 60 -21.97 -34.03 13.99
CA ARG A 60 -20.71 -34.44 13.39
C ARG A 60 -19.56 -34.02 14.28
N ASN A 61 -18.71 -34.94 14.67
CA ASN A 61 -17.55 -34.67 15.56
C ASN A 61 -16.26 -35.23 14.97
N ASP A 62 -15.42 -34.36 14.42
CA ASP A 62 -14.16 -34.71 13.80
C ASP A 62 -12.97 -34.26 14.68
N ILE A 63 -13.14 -34.10 16.01
CA ILE A 63 -12.07 -33.57 16.89
C ILE A 63 -10.83 -34.47 16.91
N VAL A 64 -11.00 -35.76 16.88
CA VAL A 64 -9.91 -36.73 16.89
C VAL A 64 -9.09 -36.63 15.60
N GLU A 65 -9.77 -36.57 14.46
CA GLU A 65 -9.17 -36.42 13.13
C GLU A 65 -8.47 -35.07 13.00
N LEU A 66 -9.06 -34.02 13.54
CA LEU A 66 -8.46 -32.66 13.54
C LEU A 66 -7.17 -32.67 14.38
N VAL A 67 -7.22 -33.16 15.60
CA VAL A 67 -6.04 -33.20 16.49
C VAL A 67 -4.93 -34.05 15.86
N LYS A 68 -5.26 -35.20 15.26
CA LYS A 68 -4.31 -36.03 14.51
C LYS A 68 -3.67 -35.25 13.35
N PHE A 69 -4.48 -34.53 12.58
CA PHE A 69 -4.01 -33.73 11.47
C PHE A 69 -3.08 -32.58 11.93
N LEU A 70 -3.45 -31.87 12.98
CA LEU A 70 -2.63 -30.79 13.55
C LEU A 70 -1.27 -31.32 14.09
N ASN A 71 -1.27 -32.46 14.76
CA ASN A 71 -0.02 -33.08 15.20
C ASN A 71 0.85 -33.51 14.01
N GLN A 72 0.28 -34.09 12.96
CA GLN A 72 1.01 -34.39 11.71
C GLN A 72 1.65 -33.14 11.10
N ASN A 73 0.93 -32.03 11.03
CA ASN A 73 1.48 -30.76 10.50
C ASN A 73 2.63 -30.26 11.38
N LYS A 74 2.50 -30.35 12.71
CA LYS A 74 3.56 -30.01 13.66
C LYS A 74 4.80 -30.89 13.46
N ASP A 75 4.64 -32.18 13.38
CA ASP A 75 5.74 -33.17 13.26
C ASP A 75 6.45 -33.04 11.90
N ASN A 76 5.68 -32.81 10.83
CA ASN A 76 6.18 -32.55 9.47
C ASN A 76 6.77 -31.17 9.29
N LYS A 77 6.67 -30.27 10.29
CA LYS A 77 7.04 -28.84 10.20
C LYS A 77 6.32 -28.11 9.07
N GLU A 78 5.09 -28.48 8.80
CA GLU A 78 4.20 -27.79 7.88
C GLU A 78 3.67 -26.52 8.54
N TRP A 79 3.56 -25.44 7.76
CA TRP A 79 3.11 -24.17 8.28
C TRP A 79 1.65 -23.93 7.93
N HIS A 80 0.98 -23.13 8.73
CA HIS A 80 -0.33 -22.61 8.41
C HIS A 80 -0.24 -21.22 7.78
N ILE A 81 -1.11 -20.97 6.83
CA ILE A 81 -1.25 -19.67 6.12
C ILE A 81 -2.65 -19.17 6.39
N SER A 82 -2.77 -17.95 6.88
CA SER A 82 -4.08 -17.40 7.26
C SER A 82 -4.15 -15.87 7.11
N TYR A 83 -5.35 -15.33 7.15
CA TYR A 83 -5.59 -13.89 7.13
C TYR A 83 -5.81 -13.35 8.53
N ASN A 84 -4.83 -12.63 9.09
CA ASN A 84 -4.80 -12.16 10.49
C ASN A 84 -4.73 -13.29 11.53
N GLY A 85 -4.30 -14.47 11.14
CA GLY A 85 -4.33 -15.66 11.97
C GLY A 85 -3.37 -15.64 13.16
N LEU A 86 -2.30 -14.85 13.14
CA LEU A 86 -1.45 -14.65 14.30
C LEU A 86 -2.20 -14.04 15.50
N ASN A 87 -3.29 -13.32 15.25
CA ASN A 87 -4.12 -12.74 16.29
C ASN A 87 -5.37 -13.58 16.60
N PHE A 88 -5.69 -14.63 15.81
CA PHE A 88 -6.91 -15.41 16.00
C PHE A 88 -6.71 -16.91 15.74
N ASP A 89 -6.62 -17.36 14.51
CA ASP A 89 -6.62 -18.80 14.15
C ASP A 89 -5.48 -19.56 14.78
N SER A 90 -4.28 -19.01 14.80
CA SER A 90 -3.12 -19.66 15.43
C SER A 90 -3.26 -19.81 16.94
N GLN A 91 -4.01 -18.89 17.57
CA GLN A 91 -4.29 -18.95 18.99
C GLN A 91 -5.20 -20.15 19.30
N ILE A 92 -6.22 -20.35 18.45
CA ILE A 92 -7.14 -21.49 18.56
C ILE A 92 -6.40 -22.81 18.26
N THR A 93 -5.57 -22.84 17.22
CA THR A 93 -4.71 -24.01 16.93
C THR A 93 -3.87 -24.40 18.12
N GLU A 94 -3.19 -23.44 18.74
CA GLU A 94 -2.35 -23.68 19.89
C GLU A 94 -3.15 -24.12 21.12
N TYR A 95 -4.34 -23.52 21.34
CA TYR A 95 -5.26 -23.93 22.39
C TYR A 95 -5.69 -25.41 22.24
N ILE A 96 -6.09 -25.80 21.00
CA ILE A 96 -6.49 -27.19 20.71
C ILE A 96 -5.33 -28.16 20.98
N LEU A 97 -4.11 -27.85 20.52
CA LEU A 97 -2.95 -28.71 20.72
C LEU A 97 -2.54 -28.84 22.18
N ARG A 98 -2.67 -27.78 22.98
CA ARG A 98 -2.33 -27.82 24.42
C ARG A 98 -3.37 -28.53 25.27
N ASN A 99 -4.61 -28.59 24.84
CA ASN A 99 -5.72 -29.18 25.57
C ASN A 99 -6.26 -30.44 24.88
N GLN A 100 -5.49 -31.04 23.96
CA GLN A 100 -5.95 -32.11 23.08
C GLN A 100 -6.51 -33.34 23.84
N GLU A 101 -5.90 -33.73 24.96
CA GLU A 101 -6.34 -34.89 25.75
C GLU A 101 -7.75 -34.63 26.31
N SER A 102 -7.97 -33.51 26.98
CA SER A 102 -9.28 -33.17 27.54
C SER A 102 -10.35 -32.93 26.47
N LEU A 103 -9.97 -32.37 25.31
CA LEU A 103 -10.93 -32.12 24.21
C LEU A 103 -11.36 -33.41 23.51
N ILE A 104 -10.47 -34.41 23.34
CA ILE A 104 -10.82 -35.67 22.70
C ILE A 104 -11.85 -36.45 23.54
N ASP A 105 -11.76 -36.37 24.86
CA ASP A 105 -12.62 -37.12 25.79
C ASP A 105 -13.94 -36.38 26.10
N ALA A 106 -14.09 -35.13 25.67
CA ALA A 106 -15.24 -34.31 25.99
C ALA A 106 -16.42 -34.49 24.98
N ASP A 107 -17.63 -34.09 25.42
CA ASP A 107 -18.81 -34.02 24.55
C ASP A 107 -18.65 -32.95 23.47
N PRO A 108 -19.11 -33.19 22.24
CA PRO A 108 -18.95 -32.25 21.14
C PRO A 108 -19.50 -30.83 21.41
N LEU A 109 -20.58 -30.72 22.19
CA LEU A 109 -21.12 -29.40 22.58
C LEU A 109 -20.19 -28.72 23.58
N GLN A 110 -19.63 -29.45 24.52
CA GLN A 110 -18.65 -28.91 25.46
C GLN A 110 -17.40 -28.45 24.73
N ILE A 111 -16.86 -29.23 23.80
CA ILE A 111 -15.68 -28.85 22.97
C ILE A 111 -15.95 -27.54 22.22
N ALA A 112 -17.10 -27.47 21.52
CA ALA A 112 -17.44 -26.27 20.74
C ALA A 112 -17.57 -25.02 21.64
N ASN A 113 -18.22 -25.15 22.81
CA ASN A 113 -18.36 -24.05 23.78
C ASN A 113 -17.01 -23.59 24.35
N GLU A 114 -16.11 -24.53 24.68
CA GLU A 114 -14.76 -24.20 25.21
C GLU A 114 -13.95 -23.45 24.15
N ILE A 115 -13.90 -23.93 22.90
CA ILE A 115 -13.20 -23.27 21.80
C ILE A 115 -13.82 -21.89 21.53
N TYR A 116 -15.15 -21.78 21.53
CA TYR A 116 -15.85 -20.50 21.35
C TYR A 116 -15.52 -19.52 22.48
N GLY A 117 -15.57 -19.96 23.75
CA GLY A 117 -15.20 -19.13 24.90
C GLY A 117 -13.76 -18.61 24.82
N PHE A 118 -12.82 -19.49 24.45
CA PHE A 118 -11.45 -19.09 24.21
C PHE A 118 -11.32 -18.08 23.07
N ALA A 119 -11.99 -18.32 21.93
CA ALA A 119 -12.00 -17.40 20.78
C ALA A 119 -12.54 -16.01 21.16
N GLN A 120 -13.61 -15.93 21.96
CA GLN A 120 -14.14 -14.66 22.46
C GLN A 120 -13.10 -13.92 23.33
N SER A 121 -12.39 -14.63 24.21
CA SER A 121 -11.33 -14.03 25.03
C SER A 121 -10.17 -13.46 24.19
N VAL A 122 -9.82 -14.12 23.09
CA VAL A 122 -8.81 -13.64 22.12
C VAL A 122 -9.29 -12.35 21.43
N ILE A 123 -10.58 -12.30 21.04
CA ILE A 123 -11.20 -11.12 20.41
C ILE A 123 -11.20 -9.94 21.40
N GLU A 124 -11.59 -10.15 22.65
CA GLU A 124 -11.61 -9.13 23.70
C GLU A 124 -10.22 -8.53 23.92
N LYS A 125 -9.18 -9.37 24.06
CA LYS A 125 -7.79 -8.90 24.18
C LYS A 125 -7.34 -8.08 22.97
N THR A 126 -7.66 -8.55 21.77
CA THR A 126 -7.32 -7.82 20.55
C THR A 126 -8.00 -6.44 20.47
N ASN A 127 -9.26 -6.35 20.89
CA ASN A 127 -10.02 -5.10 20.92
C ASN A 127 -9.49 -4.12 21.99
N SER A 128 -8.95 -4.64 23.09
CA SER A 128 -8.30 -3.88 24.16
C SER A 128 -6.85 -3.51 23.85
N ASN A 129 -6.35 -3.82 22.64
CA ASN A 129 -4.94 -3.67 22.23
C ASN A 129 -3.96 -4.44 23.13
N GLU A 130 -4.39 -5.52 23.74
CA GLU A 130 -3.55 -6.44 24.51
C GLU A 130 -2.87 -7.46 23.59
N PHE A 131 -1.79 -8.06 24.09
CA PHE A 131 -1.13 -9.17 23.39
C PHE A 131 -2.02 -10.41 23.38
N PRO A 132 -1.99 -11.20 22.29
CA PRO A 132 -2.70 -12.48 22.24
C PRO A 132 -2.15 -13.45 23.29
N PRO A 133 -2.94 -14.45 23.74
CA PRO A 133 -2.55 -15.40 24.78
C PRO A 133 -1.22 -16.13 24.52
N TYR A 134 -0.96 -16.50 23.27
CA TYR A 134 0.27 -17.17 22.87
C TYR A 134 1.09 -16.26 21.95
N SER A 135 2.39 -16.09 22.29
CA SER A 135 3.28 -15.32 21.42
C SER A 135 3.63 -16.14 20.18
N ALA A 136 3.97 -15.46 19.08
CA ALA A 136 4.35 -16.14 17.83
C ALA A 136 5.54 -17.10 17.96
N LYS A 137 6.34 -17.00 19.05
CA LYS A 137 7.46 -17.88 19.34
C LYS A 137 7.00 -19.19 20.02
N ASP A 138 5.87 -19.14 20.70
CA ASP A 138 5.34 -20.23 21.50
C ASP A 138 4.36 -21.12 20.72
N LEU A 139 4.09 -20.77 19.45
CA LEU A 139 3.21 -21.54 18.57
C LEU A 139 3.88 -22.84 18.13
N SER A 140 3.19 -23.96 18.35
CA SER A 140 3.61 -25.29 17.93
C SER A 140 3.67 -25.43 16.40
N ILE A 141 2.77 -24.77 15.67
CA ILE A 141 2.74 -24.70 14.21
C ILE A 141 3.01 -23.27 13.78
N GLN A 142 4.03 -23.08 12.95
CA GLN A 142 4.41 -21.75 12.46
C GLN A 142 3.36 -21.16 11.51
N GLN A 143 3.25 -19.83 11.49
CA GLN A 143 2.24 -19.12 10.72
C GLN A 143 2.85 -18.19 9.66
N ILE A 144 2.23 -18.16 8.47
CA ILE A 144 2.37 -17.10 7.50
C ILE A 144 1.07 -16.29 7.50
N ASP A 145 1.13 -15.11 8.08
CA ASP A 145 -0.02 -14.21 8.18
C ASP A 145 -0.01 -13.21 7.00
N VAL A 146 -0.89 -13.42 6.01
CA VAL A 146 -0.94 -12.59 4.80
C VAL A 146 -1.41 -11.16 5.06
N PHE A 147 -2.16 -10.92 6.14
CA PHE A 147 -2.56 -9.58 6.55
C PHE A 147 -1.36 -8.76 7.04
N ARG A 148 -0.50 -9.36 7.88
CA ARG A 148 0.72 -8.71 8.37
C ARG A 148 1.78 -8.57 7.30
N LEU A 149 1.99 -9.60 6.49
CA LEU A 149 2.94 -9.61 5.37
C LEU A 149 2.70 -8.42 4.43
N ASN A 150 1.45 -8.15 4.09
CA ASN A 150 1.05 -7.04 3.22
C ASN A 150 0.95 -5.68 3.96
N HIS A 151 1.32 -5.63 5.23
CA HIS A 151 1.26 -4.43 6.06
C HIS A 151 -0.16 -3.83 6.21
N TRP A 152 -1.20 -4.68 6.14
CA TRP A 152 -2.59 -4.25 6.32
C TRP A 152 -2.96 -4.04 7.80
N VAL A 153 -2.05 -4.34 8.72
CA VAL A 153 -2.13 -3.91 10.13
C VAL A 153 -2.06 -2.40 10.30
N ASN A 154 -1.43 -1.69 9.36
CA ASN A 154 -1.33 -0.23 9.37
C ASN A 154 -2.72 0.40 9.22
N PRO A 155 -3.15 1.31 10.10
CA PRO A 155 -4.48 1.95 10.04
C PRO A 155 -4.81 2.56 8.67
N ALA A 156 -3.82 3.15 7.98
CA ALA A 156 -4.00 3.74 6.65
C ALA A 156 -4.24 2.71 5.52
N LYS A 157 -3.86 1.45 5.74
CA LYS A 157 -4.02 0.36 4.76
C LYS A 157 -4.96 -0.74 5.25
N ARG A 158 -5.52 -0.61 6.46
CA ARG A 158 -6.29 -1.66 7.11
C ARG A 158 -7.50 -2.07 6.28
N SER A 159 -7.54 -3.35 5.93
CA SER A 159 -8.57 -3.93 5.07
C SER A 159 -9.06 -5.26 5.67
N SER A 160 -10.34 -5.56 5.53
CA SER A 160 -10.87 -6.90 5.84
C SER A 160 -10.65 -7.84 4.67
N LEU A 161 -10.70 -9.16 4.90
CA LEU A 161 -10.61 -10.16 3.85
C LEU A 161 -11.65 -9.90 2.74
N LYS A 162 -12.89 -9.56 3.11
CA LYS A 162 -13.97 -9.26 2.15
C LYS A 162 -13.66 -8.03 1.27
N TRP A 163 -12.99 -7.02 1.82
CA TRP A 163 -12.54 -5.87 1.02
C TRP A 163 -11.41 -6.26 0.06
N ILE A 164 -10.52 -7.13 0.49
CA ILE A 164 -9.46 -7.67 -0.40
C ILE A 164 -10.08 -8.56 -1.48
N GLN A 165 -11.08 -9.39 -1.14
CA GLN A 165 -11.86 -10.16 -2.12
C GLN A 165 -12.47 -9.23 -3.18
N TYR A 166 -13.07 -8.11 -2.78
CA TYR A 166 -13.55 -7.10 -3.72
C TYR A 166 -12.42 -6.56 -4.61
N SER A 167 -11.29 -6.19 -4.02
CA SER A 167 -10.19 -5.53 -4.75
C SER A 167 -9.41 -6.47 -5.68
N MET A 168 -9.48 -7.79 -5.48
CA MET A 168 -8.86 -8.80 -6.35
C MET A 168 -9.84 -9.47 -7.31
N ASP A 169 -11.04 -8.86 -7.49
CA ASP A 169 -12.10 -9.34 -8.37
C ASP A 169 -12.55 -10.78 -8.04
N TRP A 170 -12.54 -11.13 -6.75
CA TRP A 170 -12.97 -12.46 -6.30
C TRP A 170 -14.42 -12.73 -6.70
N TYR A 171 -14.71 -13.96 -7.12
CA TYR A 171 -16.01 -14.31 -7.68
C TYR A 171 -17.15 -14.33 -6.66
N ASN A 172 -16.86 -14.56 -5.37
CA ASN A 172 -17.86 -14.69 -4.31
C ASN A 172 -17.45 -13.88 -3.05
N ILE A 173 -18.01 -12.67 -2.93
CA ILE A 173 -17.87 -11.85 -1.72
C ILE A 173 -19.05 -12.15 -0.82
N GLN A 174 -18.86 -13.00 0.17
CA GLN A 174 -19.88 -13.45 1.07
C GLN A 174 -19.50 -13.14 2.52
N GLU A 175 -20.43 -12.63 3.31
CA GLU A 175 -20.30 -12.53 4.75
C GLU A 175 -20.83 -13.79 5.43
N MET A 176 -20.43 -13.97 6.70
CA MET A 176 -20.89 -15.10 7.51
C MET A 176 -22.42 -15.22 7.45
N PRO A 177 -22.97 -16.34 6.96
CA PRO A 177 -24.40 -16.48 6.75
C PRO A 177 -25.20 -16.55 8.04
N ILE A 178 -24.60 -17.04 9.11
CA ILE A 178 -25.21 -17.26 10.40
C ILE A 178 -24.42 -16.51 11.48
N HIS A 179 -25.09 -15.75 12.34
CA HIS A 179 -24.42 -15.02 13.42
C HIS A 179 -23.79 -15.99 14.41
N HIS A 180 -22.56 -15.71 14.87
CA HIS A 180 -21.75 -16.61 15.71
C HIS A 180 -22.43 -17.03 17.02
N SER A 181 -23.36 -16.24 17.56
CA SER A 181 -24.15 -16.57 18.76
C SER A 181 -25.41 -17.37 18.47
N THR A 182 -25.71 -17.70 17.22
CA THR A 182 -26.86 -18.49 16.83
C THR A 182 -26.54 -19.98 16.96
N TYR A 183 -27.46 -20.74 17.56
CA TYR A 183 -27.36 -22.19 17.66
C TYR A 183 -27.56 -22.85 16.30
N ILE A 184 -26.62 -23.66 15.89
CA ILE A 184 -26.71 -24.54 14.74
C ILE A 184 -27.52 -25.80 15.13
N ASN A 185 -28.50 -26.16 14.33
CA ASN A 185 -29.39 -27.26 14.63
C ASN A 185 -29.48 -28.33 13.54
N THR A 186 -29.03 -28.00 12.33
CA THR A 186 -29.18 -28.88 11.15
C THR A 186 -27.85 -29.04 10.39
N LEU A 187 -27.71 -30.18 9.69
CA LEU A 187 -26.59 -30.40 8.78
C LEU A 187 -26.55 -29.38 7.64
N SER A 188 -27.71 -28.85 7.22
CA SER A 188 -27.74 -27.78 6.20
C SER A 188 -27.05 -26.50 6.68
N GLN A 189 -27.29 -26.10 7.92
CA GLN A 189 -26.62 -24.92 8.53
C GLN A 189 -25.10 -25.18 8.68
N ILE A 190 -24.69 -26.38 9.10
CA ILE A 190 -23.26 -26.76 9.13
C ILE A 190 -22.63 -26.61 7.76
N ASN A 191 -23.26 -27.16 6.72
CA ASN A 191 -22.74 -27.09 5.36
C ASN A 191 -22.68 -25.65 4.83
N GLU A 192 -23.62 -24.79 5.19
CA GLU A 192 -23.63 -23.38 4.83
C GLU A 192 -22.43 -22.64 5.44
N VAL A 193 -22.15 -22.85 6.73
CA VAL A 193 -20.97 -22.29 7.43
C VAL A 193 -19.67 -22.81 6.81
N MET A 194 -19.58 -24.13 6.56
CA MET A 194 -18.39 -24.73 6.00
C MET A 194 -18.12 -24.28 4.56
N THR A 195 -19.17 -24.09 3.74
CA THR A 195 -19.04 -23.55 2.38
C THR A 195 -18.52 -22.12 2.39
N TYR A 196 -18.98 -21.31 3.34
CA TYR A 196 -18.47 -19.97 3.56
C TYR A 196 -16.97 -19.99 3.94
N CYS A 197 -16.58 -20.85 4.91
CA CYS A 197 -15.20 -20.98 5.35
C CYS A 197 -14.26 -21.47 4.19
N VAL A 198 -14.72 -22.39 3.36
CA VAL A 198 -13.98 -22.84 2.15
C VAL A 198 -13.72 -21.64 1.21
N ASN A 199 -14.73 -20.81 0.93
CA ASN A 199 -14.55 -19.61 0.11
C ASN A 199 -13.52 -18.65 0.67
N ASP A 200 -13.44 -18.50 1.99
CA ASP A 200 -12.45 -17.63 2.63
C ASP A 200 -11.03 -18.21 2.55
N VAL A 201 -10.89 -19.52 2.74
CA VAL A 201 -9.61 -20.22 2.56
C VAL A 201 -9.13 -20.13 1.11
N GLU A 202 -10.00 -20.36 0.13
CA GLU A 202 -9.65 -20.24 -1.29
C GLU A 202 -9.21 -18.83 -1.66
N SER A 203 -9.92 -17.81 -1.17
CA SER A 203 -9.56 -16.42 -1.40
C SER A 203 -8.24 -16.03 -0.71
N CYS A 204 -7.98 -16.55 0.49
CA CYS A 204 -6.72 -16.39 1.19
C CYS A 204 -5.56 -17.05 0.42
N ARG A 205 -5.78 -18.24 -0.17
CA ARG A 205 -4.82 -18.90 -1.06
C ARG A 205 -4.50 -18.03 -2.28
N GLN A 206 -5.49 -17.38 -2.88
CA GLN A 206 -5.27 -16.46 -4.00
C GLN A 206 -4.44 -15.25 -3.59
N ILE A 207 -4.66 -14.67 -2.40
CA ILE A 207 -3.81 -13.58 -1.87
C ILE A 207 -2.35 -14.06 -1.74
N MET A 208 -2.14 -15.28 -1.25
CA MET A 208 -0.82 -15.87 -1.13
C MET A 208 -0.13 -16.00 -2.49
N ILE A 209 -0.85 -16.43 -3.55
CA ILE A 209 -0.35 -16.51 -4.92
C ILE A 209 0.05 -15.14 -5.44
N LEU A 210 -0.79 -14.13 -5.26
CA LEU A 210 -0.49 -12.74 -5.64
C LEU A 210 0.70 -12.16 -4.88
N SER A 211 0.96 -12.64 -3.66
CA SER A 211 2.06 -12.20 -2.80
C SER A 211 3.37 -13.00 -3.01
N LYS A 212 3.47 -13.87 -4.02
CA LYS A 212 4.59 -14.80 -4.21
C LYS A 212 5.97 -14.13 -4.16
N SER A 213 6.14 -12.99 -4.83
CA SER A 213 7.41 -12.25 -4.83
C SER A 213 7.81 -11.77 -3.42
N GLN A 214 6.83 -11.32 -2.66
CA GLN A 214 7.02 -10.85 -1.28
C GLN A 214 7.39 -11.99 -0.32
N ILE A 215 6.82 -13.15 -0.54
CA ILE A 215 7.10 -14.36 0.25
C ILE A 215 8.50 -14.90 -0.06
N ASN A 216 8.87 -15.00 -1.33
CA ASN A 216 10.20 -15.42 -1.75
C ASN A 216 11.29 -14.53 -1.14
N LEU A 217 11.07 -13.21 -1.13
CA LEU A 217 11.97 -12.27 -0.47
C LEU A 217 12.13 -12.59 1.03
N ARG A 218 11.03 -12.80 1.75
CA ARG A 218 11.04 -13.10 3.19
C ARG A 218 11.65 -14.45 3.51
N GLN A 219 11.44 -15.43 2.65
CA GLN A 219 12.07 -16.73 2.75
C GLN A 219 13.60 -16.62 2.68
N SER A 220 14.09 -15.91 1.67
CA SER A 220 15.52 -15.68 1.50
C SER A 220 16.14 -14.94 2.70
N LEU A 221 15.46 -13.90 3.18
CA LEU A 221 15.91 -13.13 4.35
C LEU A 221 15.87 -13.97 5.65
N THR A 222 14.82 -14.80 5.83
CA THR A 222 14.72 -15.71 6.99
C THR A 222 15.87 -16.69 7.03
N GLN A 223 16.21 -17.28 5.89
CA GLN A 223 17.32 -18.24 5.81
C GLN A 223 18.67 -17.58 6.01
N GLN A 224 18.87 -16.38 5.44
CA GLN A 224 20.13 -15.67 5.53
C GLN A 224 20.42 -15.15 6.94
N TYR A 225 19.41 -14.63 7.65
CA TYR A 225 19.60 -13.97 8.94
C TYR A 225 19.14 -14.79 10.14
N GLY A 226 18.59 -15.99 9.91
CA GLY A 226 18.16 -16.88 10.97
C GLY A 226 16.96 -16.39 11.81
N HIS A 227 16.20 -15.40 11.29
CA HIS A 227 15.02 -14.84 11.94
C HIS A 227 13.77 -15.12 11.11
N ASN A 228 12.69 -15.57 11.74
CA ASN A 228 11.42 -15.76 11.05
C ASN A 228 10.84 -14.40 10.60
N LEU A 229 10.95 -14.10 9.32
CA LEU A 229 10.45 -12.87 8.70
C LEU A 229 9.21 -13.10 7.82
N TYR A 230 8.69 -14.31 7.68
CA TYR A 230 7.61 -14.65 6.75
C TYR A 230 6.35 -13.77 6.91
N SER A 231 5.95 -13.48 8.14
CA SER A 231 4.82 -12.58 8.44
C SER A 231 5.25 -11.14 8.72
N ALA A 232 6.52 -10.78 8.46
CA ALA A 232 7.01 -9.44 8.74
C ALA A 232 6.56 -8.44 7.68
N SER A 233 6.01 -7.30 8.10
CA SER A 233 5.80 -6.15 7.23
C SER A 233 7.14 -5.54 6.80
N GLU A 234 7.14 -4.75 5.72
CA GLU A 234 8.36 -4.08 5.24
C GLU A 234 9.06 -3.23 6.33
N PRO A 235 8.35 -2.39 7.12
CA PRO A 235 9.00 -1.66 8.22
C PRO A 235 9.59 -2.59 9.29
N ARG A 236 8.97 -3.75 9.56
CA ARG A 236 9.52 -4.72 10.48
C ARG A 236 10.78 -5.38 9.94
N ILE A 237 10.82 -5.73 8.65
CA ILE A 237 12.03 -6.23 7.98
C ILE A 237 13.15 -5.20 8.12
N ALA A 238 12.88 -3.93 7.78
CA ALA A 238 13.85 -2.85 7.92
C ALA A 238 14.39 -2.74 9.34
N LYS A 239 13.51 -2.73 10.35
CA LYS A 239 13.86 -2.64 11.76
C LYS A 239 14.74 -3.80 12.21
N GLU A 240 14.39 -5.04 11.89
CA GLU A 240 15.14 -6.23 12.31
C GLU A 240 16.50 -6.32 11.61
N LEU A 241 16.58 -5.96 10.32
CA LEU A 241 17.85 -5.98 9.58
C LEU A 241 18.77 -4.84 10.01
N PHE A 242 18.25 -3.62 10.17
CA PHE A 242 19.07 -2.50 10.69
C PHE A 242 19.64 -2.83 12.06
N LEU A 243 18.81 -3.35 12.95
CA LEU A 243 19.22 -3.80 14.29
C LEU A 243 20.29 -4.90 14.22
N HIS A 244 20.18 -5.86 13.29
CA HIS A 244 21.16 -6.91 13.09
C HIS A 244 22.54 -6.32 12.74
N PHE A 245 22.59 -5.49 11.70
CA PHE A 245 23.85 -4.89 11.24
C PHE A 245 24.44 -3.92 12.28
N LEU A 246 23.59 -3.12 12.95
CA LEU A 246 24.06 -2.19 13.98
C LEU A 246 24.61 -2.94 15.21
N SER A 247 23.96 -4.00 15.64
CA SER A 247 24.44 -4.86 16.73
C SER A 247 25.82 -5.47 16.41
N ASP A 248 25.99 -5.96 15.18
CA ASP A 248 27.27 -6.52 14.74
C ASP A 248 28.38 -5.47 14.67
N LYS A 249 28.06 -4.25 14.23
CA LYS A 249 29.00 -3.16 14.10
C LYS A 249 29.41 -2.57 15.44
N THR A 250 28.44 -2.34 16.34
CA THR A 250 28.67 -1.73 17.68
C THR A 250 29.12 -2.72 18.74
N ARG A 251 28.93 -4.03 18.51
CA ARG A 251 29.09 -5.11 19.51
C ARG A 251 28.09 -5.01 20.68
N ILE A 252 27.11 -4.13 20.61
CA ILE A 252 26.02 -4.06 21.57
C ILE A 252 24.98 -5.12 21.23
N LYS A 253 24.50 -5.85 22.24
CA LYS A 253 23.54 -6.93 22.00
C LYS A 253 22.19 -6.39 21.52
N LYS A 254 21.54 -7.12 20.61
CA LYS A 254 20.25 -6.72 20.02
C LYS A 254 19.17 -6.38 21.05
N TYR A 255 19.12 -7.08 22.18
CA TYR A 255 18.13 -6.82 23.22
C TYR A 255 18.40 -5.50 23.96
N GLU A 256 19.65 -5.10 24.09
CA GLU A 256 20.05 -3.83 24.70
C GLU A 256 19.69 -2.66 23.77
N LEU A 257 20.08 -2.75 22.48
CA LEU A 257 19.70 -1.77 21.47
C LEU A 257 18.17 -1.60 21.37
N LYS A 258 17.41 -2.70 21.47
CA LYS A 258 15.93 -2.66 21.39
C LYS A 258 15.27 -1.85 22.51
N GLN A 259 15.95 -1.61 23.61
CA GLN A 259 15.41 -0.84 24.75
C GLN A 259 15.74 0.66 24.66
N LEU A 260 16.67 1.04 23.81
CA LEU A 260 17.11 2.43 23.70
C LEU A 260 16.04 3.29 22.99
N ARG A 261 15.84 4.50 23.51
CA ARG A 261 14.89 5.51 22.99
C ARG A 261 15.42 6.89 23.33
N THR A 262 15.10 7.88 22.49
CA THR A 262 15.21 9.28 22.86
C THR A 262 13.81 9.85 23.09
N VAL A 263 13.48 10.09 24.36
CA VAL A 263 12.27 10.81 24.75
C VAL A 263 12.62 12.29 24.83
N ARG A 264 11.75 13.13 24.28
CA ARG A 264 11.94 14.59 24.27
C ARG A 264 10.72 15.28 24.86
N ASP A 265 10.92 16.37 25.55
CA ASP A 265 9.81 17.21 26.06
C ASP A 265 9.26 18.13 24.97
N ARG A 266 10.12 18.61 24.07
CA ARG A 266 9.78 19.49 22.95
C ARG A 266 10.83 19.42 21.84
N ILE A 267 10.47 19.86 20.65
CA ILE A 267 11.37 20.05 19.52
C ILE A 267 11.27 21.50 19.06
N VAL A 268 12.36 22.27 19.20
CA VAL A 268 12.47 23.65 18.73
C VAL A 268 12.92 23.62 17.28
N VAL A 269 12.01 23.94 16.35
CA VAL A 269 12.27 23.76 14.92
C VAL A 269 13.41 24.64 14.41
N LYS A 270 13.56 25.85 14.92
CA LYS A 270 14.67 26.74 14.59
C LYS A 270 16.05 26.09 14.78
N ASP A 271 16.20 25.24 15.80
CA ASP A 271 17.49 24.63 16.13
C ASP A 271 17.85 23.46 15.18
N ILE A 272 16.93 23.01 14.39
CA ILE A 272 17.11 21.88 13.46
C ILE A 272 17.14 22.29 11.99
N ILE A 273 16.83 23.55 11.63
CA ILE A 273 16.89 24.05 10.26
C ILE A 273 18.36 24.23 9.85
N LEU A 274 18.67 23.77 8.65
CA LEU A 274 20.03 23.86 8.09
C LEU A 274 20.37 25.30 7.71
N PRO A 275 21.59 25.77 8.01
CA PRO A 275 21.97 27.20 7.90
C PRO A 275 22.01 27.71 6.45
N TYR A 276 22.10 26.84 5.45
CA TYR A 276 22.09 27.25 4.05
C TYR A 276 20.68 27.54 3.51
N ILE A 277 19.63 27.18 4.25
CA ILE A 277 18.24 27.43 3.82
C ILE A 277 17.94 28.91 3.92
N ASN A 278 17.73 29.52 2.76
CA ASN A 278 17.39 30.94 2.63
C ASN A 278 16.52 31.16 1.39
N PHE A 279 15.67 32.16 1.44
CA PHE A 279 14.75 32.52 0.38
C PHE A 279 14.86 34.00 -0.01
N GLN A 280 14.56 34.30 -1.27
CA GLN A 280 14.53 35.69 -1.79
C GLN A 280 13.11 36.26 -1.76
N LYS A 281 12.11 35.44 -2.08
CA LYS A 281 10.71 35.89 -2.19
C LYS A 281 10.04 35.99 -0.82
N PRO A 282 9.22 37.05 -0.60
CA PRO A 282 8.54 37.28 0.67
C PRO A 282 7.70 36.10 1.14
N GLU A 283 6.97 35.45 0.22
CA GLU A 283 6.09 34.32 0.51
C GLU A 283 6.86 33.09 1.04
N PHE A 284 8.10 32.87 0.59
CA PHE A 284 8.94 31.79 1.09
C PHE A 284 9.71 32.20 2.36
N LYS A 285 10.03 33.49 2.51
CA LYS A 285 10.58 34.02 3.77
C LYS A 285 9.58 33.84 4.92
N ASP A 286 8.32 34.15 4.68
CA ASP A 286 7.24 34.02 5.66
C ASP A 286 7.10 32.55 6.13
N ILE A 287 7.15 31.57 5.21
CA ILE A 287 7.12 30.14 5.61
C ILE A 287 8.33 29.75 6.46
N LEU A 288 9.54 30.26 6.15
CA LEU A 288 10.73 30.01 6.95
C LEU A 288 10.60 30.62 8.34
N GLU A 289 10.02 31.81 8.46
CA GLU A 289 9.71 32.43 9.76
C GLU A 289 8.71 31.59 10.56
N LYS A 290 7.63 31.10 9.92
CA LYS A 290 6.67 30.20 10.55
C LYS A 290 7.32 28.93 11.10
N PHE A 291 8.26 28.34 10.36
CA PHE A 291 9.02 27.19 10.86
C PHE A 291 9.97 27.57 12.00
N ASN A 292 10.61 28.73 11.95
CA ASN A 292 11.49 29.19 13.04
C ASN A 292 10.74 29.47 14.37
N GLU A 293 9.49 29.89 14.30
CA GLU A 293 8.62 30.12 15.46
C GLU A 293 8.07 28.82 16.06
N LEU A 294 8.16 27.70 15.35
CA LEU A 294 7.48 26.46 15.69
C LEU A 294 8.20 25.68 16.78
N VAL A 295 7.44 25.33 17.83
CA VAL A 295 7.85 24.38 18.88
C VAL A 295 6.86 23.21 18.85
N LEU A 296 7.36 22.00 18.62
CA LEU A 296 6.54 20.81 18.47
C LEU A 296 6.47 20.00 19.76
N ASP A 297 5.29 19.45 20.02
CA ASP A 297 5.11 18.34 20.95
C ASP A 297 5.56 17.04 20.25
N PRO A 298 6.56 16.32 20.79
CA PRO A 298 7.06 15.08 20.21
C PRO A 298 5.98 13.99 20.08
N ASN A 299 4.94 14.02 20.94
CA ASN A 299 3.84 13.06 20.91
C ASN A 299 2.80 13.39 19.83
N ASN A 300 2.85 14.59 19.24
CA ASN A 300 1.92 15.07 18.22
C ASN A 300 2.64 15.62 16.98
N THR A 301 3.57 14.86 16.43
CA THR A 301 4.33 15.22 15.22
C THR A 301 3.57 14.96 13.91
N LYS A 302 2.33 14.46 13.96
CA LYS A 302 1.51 14.17 12.78
C LYS A 302 0.46 15.22 12.43
N GLY A 303 0.31 16.22 13.27
CA GLY A 303 -0.73 17.25 13.12
C GLY A 303 -0.30 18.62 13.61
N GLY A 304 -1.15 19.62 13.43
CA GLY A 304 -1.01 20.94 14.05
C GLY A 304 -0.33 22.01 13.20
N PHE A 305 0.59 21.69 12.29
CA PHE A 305 1.18 22.64 11.37
C PHE A 305 0.75 22.40 9.93
N LYS A 306 0.10 23.40 9.34
CA LYS A 306 -0.24 23.39 7.91
C LYS A 306 -0.20 24.85 7.42
N TYR A 307 0.63 25.13 6.45
CA TYR A 307 0.77 26.43 5.83
C TYR A 307 0.83 26.30 4.31
N SER A 308 0.28 27.28 3.59
CA SER A 308 0.24 27.24 2.12
C SER A 308 0.84 28.51 1.54
N VAL A 309 1.67 28.32 0.52
CA VAL A 309 2.29 29.41 -0.27
C VAL A 309 1.85 29.25 -1.72
N THR A 310 1.57 30.38 -2.38
CA THR A 310 1.31 30.39 -3.84
C THR A 310 2.39 31.19 -4.54
N HIS A 311 3.13 30.53 -5.45
CA HIS A 311 4.16 31.18 -6.27
C HIS A 311 4.03 30.75 -7.71
N LYS A 312 4.06 31.69 -8.66
CA LYS A 312 3.91 31.45 -10.12
C LYS A 312 2.79 30.46 -10.48
N GLY A 313 1.66 30.51 -9.77
CA GLY A 313 0.47 29.68 -10.03
C GLY A 313 0.52 28.28 -9.45
N VAL A 314 1.57 27.89 -8.72
CA VAL A 314 1.62 26.67 -7.93
C VAL A 314 1.28 27.00 -6.49
N ARG A 315 0.23 26.40 -5.96
CA ARG A 315 -0.05 26.39 -4.53
C ARG A 315 0.67 25.21 -3.89
N THR A 316 1.51 25.53 -2.94
CA THR A 316 2.34 24.56 -2.20
C THR A 316 1.91 24.51 -0.74
N ASP A 317 1.57 23.32 -0.27
CA ASP A 317 1.20 23.05 1.11
C ASP A 317 2.43 22.50 1.86
N PHE A 318 2.79 23.14 2.98
CA PHE A 318 3.82 22.71 3.91
C PHE A 318 3.18 22.08 5.13
N GLY A 319 3.80 21.04 5.66
CA GLY A 319 3.35 20.32 6.86
C GLY A 319 4.52 19.68 7.59
N LEU A 320 4.28 18.82 8.57
CA LEU A 320 5.34 18.14 9.30
C LEU A 320 5.90 16.91 8.55
N GLY A 321 5.20 16.42 7.55
CA GLY A 321 5.57 15.21 6.81
C GLY A 321 6.29 15.45 5.48
N GLY A 322 6.13 16.61 4.86
CA GLY A 322 6.70 16.92 3.56
C GLY A 322 5.94 18.02 2.82
N ILE A 323 6.35 18.31 1.59
CA ILE A 323 5.84 19.35 0.71
C ILE A 323 4.97 18.75 -0.40
N HIS A 324 3.84 19.39 -0.69
CA HIS A 324 2.97 19.03 -1.82
C HIS A 324 2.43 20.30 -2.48
N GLY A 325 2.70 20.47 -3.75
CA GLY A 325 2.23 21.61 -4.48
C GLY A 325 1.94 21.27 -5.94
N ALA A 326 0.87 21.85 -6.48
CA ALA A 326 0.58 21.73 -7.89
C ALA A 326 -0.06 23.03 -8.41
N ARG A 327 0.20 23.30 -9.67
CA ARG A 327 -0.57 24.26 -10.46
C ARG A 327 -2.00 23.74 -10.60
N THR A 328 -2.93 24.62 -10.86
CA THR A 328 -4.29 24.23 -11.28
C THR A 328 -4.21 23.23 -12.42
N GLY A 329 -5.01 22.16 -12.37
CA GLY A 329 -4.93 21.05 -13.32
C GLY A 329 -5.00 21.47 -14.80
N GLY A 330 -4.49 20.63 -15.67
CA GLY A 330 -4.45 20.90 -17.12
C GLY A 330 -3.61 19.87 -17.88
N VAL A 331 -3.57 20.04 -19.20
CA VAL A 331 -2.71 19.25 -20.09
C VAL A 331 -1.56 20.14 -20.52
N TYR A 332 -0.35 19.75 -20.20
CA TYR A 332 0.89 20.46 -20.53
C TYR A 332 1.71 19.59 -21.49
N GLU A 333 2.11 20.17 -22.62
CA GLU A 333 2.85 19.46 -23.68
C GLU A 333 4.16 20.16 -23.98
N ALA A 334 5.21 19.41 -24.19
CA ALA A 334 6.50 19.89 -24.65
C ALA A 334 6.41 20.23 -26.15
N LYS A 335 6.02 21.47 -26.46
CA LYS A 335 5.84 22.01 -27.82
C LYS A 335 6.09 23.51 -27.84
N ASP A 336 6.10 24.10 -29.01
CA ASP A 336 6.24 25.56 -29.24
C ASP A 336 7.52 26.12 -28.59
N GLY A 337 8.64 25.37 -28.69
CA GLY A 337 9.93 25.74 -28.10
C GLY A 337 10.04 25.53 -26.59
N MET A 338 9.05 24.92 -25.95
CA MET A 338 9.07 24.55 -24.53
C MET A 338 9.38 23.07 -24.31
N ILE A 339 10.07 22.76 -23.22
CA ILE A 339 10.30 21.39 -22.73
C ILE A 339 9.80 21.26 -21.30
N ILE A 340 9.50 20.03 -20.85
CA ILE A 340 9.08 19.75 -19.47
C ILE A 340 10.21 18.98 -18.80
N MET A 341 10.84 19.62 -17.82
CA MET A 341 11.89 19.02 -16.98
C MET A 341 11.28 18.44 -15.73
N THR A 342 11.80 17.27 -15.31
CA THR A 342 11.59 16.69 -13.98
C THR A 342 12.94 16.53 -13.29
N SER A 343 12.98 16.81 -11.99
CA SER A 343 14.17 16.63 -11.17
C SER A 343 13.75 16.04 -9.83
N ASP A 344 14.12 14.77 -9.61
CA ASP A 344 13.85 14.02 -8.40
C ASP A 344 15.14 13.87 -7.58
N VAL A 345 15.09 14.06 -6.25
CA VAL A 345 16.25 13.90 -5.38
C VAL A 345 16.50 12.41 -5.11
N THR A 346 17.69 11.95 -5.40
CA THR A 346 18.08 10.55 -5.21
C THR A 346 17.99 10.14 -3.75
N SER A 347 17.11 9.18 -3.42
CA SER A 347 16.92 8.69 -2.03
C SER A 347 16.85 9.82 -1.00
N PHE A 348 16.00 10.80 -1.23
CA PHE A 348 16.02 12.12 -0.57
C PHE A 348 16.18 12.08 0.95
N TYR A 349 15.22 11.51 1.67
CA TYR A 349 15.22 11.52 3.13
C TYR A 349 16.41 10.75 3.74
N PRO A 350 16.76 9.55 3.24
CA PRO A 350 18.00 8.90 3.65
C PRO A 350 19.25 9.76 3.43
N ASN A 351 19.39 10.36 2.25
CA ASN A 351 20.56 11.18 1.93
C ASN A 351 20.66 12.45 2.79
N LEU A 352 19.53 13.07 3.13
CA LEU A 352 19.56 14.20 4.08
C LEU A 352 20.21 13.79 5.41
N ALA A 353 19.82 12.65 5.97
CA ALA A 353 20.43 12.17 7.21
C ALA A 353 21.90 11.79 7.04
N ILE A 354 22.26 11.07 5.98
CA ILE A 354 23.62 10.61 5.70
C ILE A 354 24.54 11.82 5.48
N ARG A 355 24.19 12.75 4.61
CA ARG A 355 25.03 13.89 4.24
C ARG A 355 25.23 14.91 5.36
N ASN A 356 24.31 14.94 6.33
CA ASN A 356 24.42 15.81 7.51
C ASN A 356 24.89 15.06 8.76
N GLY A 357 25.18 13.77 8.69
CA GLY A 357 25.64 12.95 9.81
C GLY A 357 24.62 12.90 10.96
N TRP A 358 23.33 12.76 10.63
CA TRP A 358 22.27 12.68 11.63
C TRP A 358 22.01 11.24 12.05
N SER A 359 21.79 11.06 13.33
CA SER A 359 21.40 9.79 13.95
C SER A 359 20.37 10.04 15.05
N PRO A 360 19.56 9.04 15.45
CA PRO A 360 18.85 9.10 16.74
C PRO A 360 19.85 9.32 17.88
N ALA A 361 19.55 10.24 18.80
CA ALA A 361 20.52 10.74 19.79
C ALA A 361 21.02 9.66 20.78
N HIS A 362 20.24 8.60 21.00
CA HIS A 362 20.59 7.49 21.89
C HIS A 362 21.44 6.40 21.23
N LEU A 363 21.64 6.46 19.90
CA LEU A 363 22.44 5.47 19.18
C LEU A 363 23.88 5.95 18.97
N PRO A 364 24.85 5.03 18.90
CA PRO A 364 26.23 5.36 18.53
C PRO A 364 26.25 6.05 17.16
N LYS A 365 26.58 7.34 17.16
CA LYS A 365 26.42 8.22 15.98
C LYS A 365 27.24 7.76 14.79
N GLU A 366 28.53 7.48 15.01
CA GLU A 366 29.45 7.12 13.93
C GLU A 366 29.03 5.82 13.28
N GLU A 367 28.79 4.78 14.08
CA GLU A 367 28.40 3.47 13.60
C GLU A 367 27.02 3.48 12.91
N PHE A 368 26.08 4.27 13.43
CA PHE A 368 24.78 4.43 12.79
C PHE A 368 24.92 5.10 11.42
N CYS A 369 25.64 6.23 11.34
CA CYS A 369 25.79 6.96 10.08
C CYS A 369 26.52 6.14 9.03
N GLU A 370 27.65 5.49 9.41
CA GLU A 370 28.37 4.60 8.51
C GLU A 370 27.52 3.40 8.04
N GLN A 371 26.68 2.84 8.92
CA GLN A 371 25.80 1.73 8.55
C GLN A 371 24.68 2.20 7.60
N TYR A 372 24.15 3.41 7.83
CA TYR A 372 23.09 3.97 7.00
C TYR A 372 23.62 4.33 5.60
N GLU A 373 24.81 4.92 5.52
CA GLU A 373 25.51 5.21 4.27
C GLU A 373 25.89 3.92 3.51
N TRP A 374 26.32 2.88 4.23
CA TRP A 374 26.63 1.58 3.63
C TRP A 374 25.43 0.97 2.89
N PHE A 375 24.22 1.03 3.47
CA PHE A 375 23.01 0.57 2.79
C PHE A 375 22.73 1.35 1.51
N PHE A 376 23.00 2.64 1.52
CA PHE A 376 22.81 3.50 0.35
C PHE A 376 23.81 3.16 -0.75
N ASP A 377 25.07 3.01 -0.43
CA ASP A 377 26.14 2.70 -1.39
C ASP A 377 25.98 1.29 -1.97
N GLU A 378 25.64 0.31 -1.14
CA GLU A 378 25.38 -1.04 -1.63
C GLU A 378 24.16 -1.07 -2.57
N ARG A 379 23.12 -0.30 -2.28
CA ARG A 379 21.97 -0.19 -3.16
C ARG A 379 22.34 0.38 -4.53
N LYS A 380 23.23 1.36 -4.61
CA LYS A 380 23.70 1.94 -5.88
C LYS A 380 24.44 0.93 -6.76
N LYS A 381 25.16 -0.02 -6.16
CA LYS A 381 25.95 -1.05 -6.87
C LYS A 381 25.08 -2.17 -7.47
N ILE A 382 23.82 -2.28 -7.05
CA ILE A 382 22.95 -3.40 -7.37
C ILE A 382 21.85 -2.95 -8.36
N PRO A 383 21.62 -3.70 -9.47
CA PRO A 383 20.57 -3.38 -10.42
C PRO A 383 19.18 -3.28 -9.76
N LYS A 384 18.32 -2.37 -10.23
CA LYS A 384 16.95 -2.16 -9.68
C LYS A 384 16.07 -3.43 -9.72
N LYS A 385 16.37 -4.37 -10.65
CA LYS A 385 15.64 -5.66 -10.76
C LYS A 385 16.08 -6.70 -9.71
N ASP A 386 17.22 -6.50 -9.05
CA ASP A 386 17.74 -7.43 -8.04
C ASP A 386 16.93 -7.26 -6.73
N PRO A 387 16.41 -8.33 -6.13
CA PRO A 387 15.67 -8.26 -4.86
C PRO A 387 16.42 -7.57 -3.71
N ARG A 388 17.75 -7.64 -3.69
CA ARG A 388 18.59 -6.95 -2.68
C ARG A 388 18.45 -5.44 -2.76
N ASN A 389 18.33 -4.86 -3.97
CA ASN A 389 18.09 -3.43 -4.14
C ASN A 389 16.80 -3.01 -3.44
N TYR A 390 15.75 -3.84 -3.53
CA TYR A 390 14.50 -3.60 -2.86
C TYR A 390 14.61 -3.67 -1.33
N VAL A 391 15.37 -4.62 -0.79
CA VAL A 391 15.62 -4.72 0.67
C VAL A 391 16.30 -3.46 1.19
N TYR A 392 17.38 -3.02 0.53
CA TYR A 392 18.05 -1.79 0.94
C TYR A 392 17.16 -0.56 0.79
N LYS A 393 16.32 -0.50 -0.25
CA LYS A 393 15.30 0.55 -0.39
C LYS A 393 14.33 0.58 0.80
N ILE A 394 13.85 -0.59 1.25
CA ILE A 394 12.96 -0.70 2.41
C ILE A 394 13.68 -0.19 3.66
N ILE A 395 14.91 -0.64 3.91
CA ILE A 395 15.69 -0.23 5.08
C ILE A 395 15.87 1.30 5.08
N LEU A 396 16.36 1.85 3.98
CA LEU A 396 16.60 3.28 3.85
C LEU A 396 15.34 4.11 4.08
N ASN A 397 14.23 3.75 3.42
CA ASN A 397 13.00 4.54 3.50
C ASN A 397 12.22 4.34 4.80
N SER A 398 12.38 3.20 5.49
CA SER A 398 11.66 2.95 6.74
C SER A 398 12.36 3.56 7.95
N THR A 399 13.67 3.79 7.90
CA THR A 399 14.48 4.24 9.05
C THR A 399 13.96 5.56 9.62
N TYR A 400 13.72 6.57 8.78
CA TYR A 400 13.20 7.84 9.27
C TYR A 400 11.76 7.73 9.80
N GLY A 401 10.91 6.92 9.14
CA GLY A 401 9.53 6.71 9.62
C GLY A 401 9.47 5.95 10.94
N LEU A 402 10.37 4.98 11.13
CA LEU A 402 10.51 4.23 12.38
C LEU A 402 11.07 5.08 13.53
N SER A 403 11.74 6.18 13.25
CA SER A 403 12.20 7.09 14.31
C SER A 403 11.06 7.93 14.92
N ASN A 404 9.87 7.89 14.33
CA ASN A 404 8.64 8.47 14.89
C ASN A 404 7.67 7.42 15.45
N ASP A 405 8.10 6.18 15.60
CA ASP A 405 7.35 5.08 16.21
C ASP A 405 7.91 4.80 17.59
N GLU A 406 7.14 5.10 18.65
CA GLU A 406 7.52 4.91 20.06
C GLU A 406 7.94 3.46 20.41
N ASN A 407 7.46 2.48 19.64
CA ASN A 407 7.81 1.08 19.78
C ASN A 407 9.08 0.67 18.99
N SER A 408 9.74 1.62 18.34
CA SER A 408 10.95 1.38 17.58
C SER A 408 12.21 1.69 18.40
N PHE A 409 13.24 0.87 18.26
CA PHE A 409 14.56 1.18 18.82
C PHE A 409 15.23 2.40 18.15
N LEU A 410 14.65 2.87 17.04
CA LEU A 410 15.09 4.09 16.36
C LEU A 410 14.39 5.36 16.88
N TYR A 411 13.49 5.23 17.88
CA TYR A 411 12.62 6.33 18.31
C TYR A 411 13.40 7.56 18.76
N ASP A 412 13.37 8.59 17.95
CA ASP A 412 13.78 9.96 18.20
C ASP A 412 12.99 10.89 17.26
N PRO A 413 11.89 11.49 17.70
CA PRO A 413 11.03 12.32 16.86
C PRO A 413 11.76 13.52 16.23
N GLU A 414 12.79 14.07 16.89
CA GLU A 414 13.59 15.16 16.33
C GLU A 414 14.36 14.69 15.08
N PHE A 415 14.89 13.46 15.08
CA PHE A 415 15.56 12.91 13.90
C PHE A 415 14.60 12.89 12.69
N THR A 416 13.34 12.49 12.89
CA THR A 416 12.31 12.56 11.83
C THR A 416 12.07 14.00 11.38
N MET A 417 11.90 14.94 12.33
CA MET A 417 11.60 16.34 12.01
C MET A 417 12.78 17.04 11.32
N ARG A 418 14.02 16.74 11.69
CA ARG A 418 15.22 17.21 10.97
C ARG A 418 15.15 16.85 9.49
N ILE A 419 14.79 15.61 9.17
CA ILE A 419 14.71 15.11 7.81
C ILE A 419 13.54 15.77 7.05
N THR A 420 12.33 15.71 7.58
CA THR A 420 11.14 16.16 6.84
C THR A 420 11.08 17.67 6.68
N ILE A 421 11.48 18.46 7.69
CA ILE A 421 11.46 19.92 7.62
C ILE A 421 12.56 20.43 6.68
N ASN A 422 13.79 19.96 6.82
CA ASN A 422 14.87 20.40 5.94
C ASN A 422 14.66 19.91 4.51
N GLY A 423 14.06 18.72 4.31
CA GLY A 423 13.72 18.22 2.99
C GLY A 423 12.77 19.16 2.26
N GLN A 424 11.63 19.48 2.85
CA GLN A 424 10.66 20.37 2.20
C GLN A 424 11.20 21.79 1.98
N LEU A 425 11.97 22.35 2.92
CA LEU A 425 12.57 23.68 2.76
C LEU A 425 13.66 23.69 1.68
N SER A 426 14.50 22.64 1.60
CA SER A 426 15.52 22.50 0.54
C SER A 426 14.89 22.37 -0.83
N LEU A 427 13.79 21.61 -0.98
CA LEU A 427 13.10 21.46 -2.26
C LEU A 427 12.39 22.77 -2.66
N ALA A 428 11.77 23.48 -1.70
CA ALA A 428 11.20 24.81 -1.93
C ALA A 428 12.27 25.83 -2.38
N MET A 429 13.48 25.73 -1.82
CA MET A 429 14.62 26.57 -2.24
C MET A 429 15.03 26.27 -3.69
N LEU A 430 15.13 25.01 -4.11
CA LEU A 430 15.36 24.63 -5.51
C LEU A 430 14.27 25.19 -6.43
N TYR A 431 13.02 25.07 -6.01
CA TYR A 431 11.87 25.61 -6.76
C TYR A 431 11.96 27.13 -6.93
N GLU A 432 12.30 27.88 -5.89
CA GLU A 432 12.51 29.32 -5.95
C GLU A 432 13.68 29.67 -6.88
N MET A 433 14.85 29.02 -6.73
CA MET A 433 16.04 29.27 -7.56
C MET A 433 15.75 29.07 -9.04
N LEU A 434 15.09 27.97 -9.41
CA LEU A 434 14.71 27.67 -10.79
C LEU A 434 13.68 28.69 -11.32
N SER A 435 12.68 29.03 -10.51
CA SER A 435 11.62 29.96 -10.95
C SER A 435 12.12 31.37 -11.12
N LEU A 436 13.16 31.79 -10.42
CA LEU A 436 13.82 33.09 -10.55
C LEU A 436 14.89 33.09 -11.66
N GLY A 437 15.67 32.02 -11.74
CA GLY A 437 16.81 31.94 -12.65
C GLY A 437 16.44 31.62 -14.11
N ILE A 438 15.19 31.21 -14.39
CA ILE A 438 14.73 30.83 -15.73
C ILE A 438 13.56 31.72 -16.16
N PRO A 439 13.80 32.76 -16.94
CA PRO A 439 12.74 33.56 -17.56
C PRO A 439 11.80 32.67 -18.40
N GLY A 440 10.49 32.94 -18.34
CA GLY A 440 9.48 32.16 -19.05
C GLY A 440 9.21 30.77 -18.49
N SER A 441 9.79 30.39 -17.35
CA SER A 441 9.49 29.11 -16.68
C SER A 441 8.05 29.08 -16.16
N ILE A 442 7.42 27.92 -16.32
CA ILE A 442 6.07 27.60 -15.84
C ILE A 442 6.19 26.39 -14.90
N PRO A 443 6.26 26.62 -13.58
CA PRO A 443 6.25 25.52 -12.63
C PRO A 443 4.94 24.75 -12.70
N LEU A 444 5.00 23.41 -12.62
CA LEU A 444 3.83 22.54 -12.72
C LEU A 444 3.48 21.91 -11.38
N MET A 445 4.45 21.27 -10.73
CA MET A 445 4.23 20.68 -9.40
C MET A 445 5.52 20.48 -8.61
N GLN A 446 5.35 20.32 -7.30
CA GLN A 446 6.36 19.87 -6.35
C GLN A 446 5.76 18.73 -5.55
N ASN A 447 6.49 17.66 -5.38
CA ASN A 447 6.03 16.52 -4.60
C ASN A 447 7.19 15.99 -3.77
N THR A 448 6.97 15.67 -2.56
CA THR A 448 7.86 15.10 -1.53
C THR A 448 9.38 15.10 -1.81
N ASP A 449 9.80 14.64 -2.99
CA ASP A 449 11.17 14.34 -3.40
C ASP A 449 11.58 14.93 -4.76
N GLY A 450 10.69 15.67 -5.44
CA GLY A 450 10.99 16.20 -6.77
C GLY A 450 10.10 17.37 -7.19
N LEU A 451 10.41 17.94 -8.35
CA LEU A 451 9.63 19.00 -8.98
C LEU A 451 9.57 18.84 -10.51
N GLU A 452 8.50 19.32 -11.08
CA GLU A 452 8.28 19.40 -12.52
C GLU A 452 8.07 20.84 -12.96
N MET A 453 8.77 21.22 -14.04
CA MET A 453 8.74 22.58 -14.56
C MET A 453 8.82 22.59 -16.09
N MET A 454 7.98 23.39 -16.70
CA MET A 454 8.03 23.68 -18.14
C MET A 454 8.92 24.90 -18.35
N ILE A 455 9.90 24.78 -19.25
CA ILE A 455 10.89 25.82 -19.51
C ILE A 455 11.12 26.01 -21.02
N PRO A 456 11.58 27.19 -21.49
CA PRO A 456 12.07 27.35 -22.87
C PRO A 456 13.20 26.35 -23.14
N ALA A 457 13.18 25.68 -24.28
CA ALA A 457 14.18 24.63 -24.63
C ALA A 457 15.62 25.15 -24.58
N GLY A 458 15.85 26.40 -24.99
CA GLY A 458 17.17 27.05 -24.92
C GLY A 458 17.65 27.34 -23.50
N MET A 459 16.82 27.15 -22.48
CA MET A 459 17.20 27.35 -21.07
C MET A 459 17.54 26.05 -20.35
N ARG A 460 17.61 24.91 -21.06
CA ARG A 460 17.90 23.60 -20.48
C ARG A 460 19.22 23.58 -19.72
N ASP A 461 20.28 24.10 -20.32
CA ASP A 461 21.61 24.09 -19.68
C ASP A 461 21.64 25.01 -18.46
N LYS A 462 20.93 26.14 -18.49
CA LYS A 462 20.77 27.03 -17.32
C LYS A 462 19.99 26.36 -16.20
N TYR A 463 18.98 25.55 -16.53
CA TYR A 463 18.25 24.75 -15.56
C TYR A 463 19.20 23.77 -14.83
N LEU A 464 20.01 23.03 -15.59
CA LEU A 464 20.97 22.07 -15.04
C LEU A 464 22.07 22.77 -14.22
N GLU A 465 22.51 23.95 -14.64
CA GLU A 465 23.48 24.77 -13.87
C GLU A 465 22.92 25.16 -12.49
N ILE A 466 21.66 25.64 -12.42
CA ILE A 466 21.00 25.98 -11.15
C ILE A 466 20.83 24.73 -10.28
N CYS A 467 20.42 23.62 -10.86
CA CYS A 467 20.33 22.34 -10.14
C CYS A 467 21.71 21.96 -9.56
N LYS A 468 22.79 22.13 -10.33
CA LYS A 468 24.15 21.85 -9.88
C LYS A 468 24.59 22.75 -8.71
N GLN A 469 24.22 24.02 -8.74
CA GLN A 469 24.47 24.93 -7.61
C GLN A 469 23.74 24.46 -6.34
N TRP A 470 22.49 24.02 -6.49
CA TRP A 470 21.70 23.49 -5.38
C TRP A 470 22.32 22.18 -4.83
N GLU A 471 22.76 21.26 -5.71
CA GLU A 471 23.44 20.04 -5.30
C GLU A 471 24.72 20.31 -4.50
N GLN A 472 25.50 21.32 -4.91
CA GLN A 472 26.71 21.74 -4.18
C GLN A 472 26.41 22.27 -2.78
N MET A 473 25.32 23.07 -2.64
CA MET A 473 24.91 23.60 -1.35
C MET A 473 24.38 22.52 -0.39
N THR A 474 23.55 21.62 -0.92
CA THR A 474 22.83 20.61 -0.12
C THR A 474 23.60 19.30 0.04
N LYS A 475 24.60 19.04 -0.80
CA LYS A 475 25.32 17.77 -0.95
C LYS A 475 24.42 16.61 -1.39
N LEU A 476 23.27 16.92 -1.96
CA LEU A 476 22.31 15.96 -2.50
C LEU A 476 22.51 15.80 -4.00
N GLU A 477 21.97 14.72 -4.57
CA GLU A 477 22.06 14.43 -6.00
C GLU A 477 20.66 14.46 -6.63
N LEU A 478 20.54 15.05 -7.82
CA LEU A 478 19.31 15.12 -8.59
C LEU A 478 19.35 14.15 -9.78
N GLU A 479 18.30 13.36 -9.95
CA GLU A 479 18.03 12.61 -11.17
C GLU A 479 17.13 13.47 -12.08
N HIS A 480 17.60 13.75 -13.30
CA HIS A 480 16.87 14.56 -14.26
C HIS A 480 16.18 13.71 -15.33
N GLY A 481 15.01 14.15 -15.75
CA GLY A 481 14.28 13.58 -16.86
C GLY A 481 13.53 14.64 -17.66
N GLU A 482 12.98 14.22 -18.81
CA GLU A 482 12.12 15.06 -19.65
C GLU A 482 10.81 14.34 -19.93
N TYR A 483 9.71 15.05 -19.78
CA TYR A 483 8.40 14.58 -20.20
C TYR A 483 7.99 15.25 -21.53
N SER A 484 7.34 14.48 -22.39
CA SER A 484 6.68 15.03 -23.57
C SER A 484 5.33 15.65 -23.23
N LYS A 485 4.67 15.13 -22.16
CA LYS A 485 3.32 15.54 -21.77
C LYS A 485 3.06 15.24 -20.30
N ILE A 486 2.36 16.14 -19.62
CA ILE A 486 1.79 15.92 -18.29
C ILE A 486 0.28 16.23 -18.33
N ILE A 487 -0.53 15.29 -17.90
CA ILE A 487 -1.96 15.44 -17.65
C ILE A 487 -2.13 15.54 -16.14
N LEU A 488 -2.35 16.76 -15.67
CA LEU A 488 -2.36 17.10 -14.25
C LEU A 488 -3.81 17.27 -13.77
N GLY A 489 -4.28 16.37 -12.94
CA GLY A 489 -5.52 16.55 -12.18
C GLY A 489 -5.26 17.35 -10.90
N ASP A 490 -4.33 16.85 -10.10
CA ASP A 490 -3.75 17.49 -8.90
C ASP A 490 -2.40 16.80 -8.58
N VAL A 491 -1.73 17.23 -7.51
CA VAL A 491 -0.40 16.71 -7.11
C VAL A 491 -0.37 15.20 -6.89
N ASN A 492 -1.50 14.59 -6.54
CA ASN A 492 -1.62 13.15 -6.27
C ASN A 492 -2.28 12.37 -7.42
N ASN A 493 -2.83 13.04 -8.43
CA ASN A 493 -3.56 12.45 -9.54
C ASN A 493 -3.07 13.02 -10.88
N TYR A 494 -2.10 12.36 -11.48
CA TYR A 494 -1.53 12.79 -12.75
C TYR A 494 -1.02 11.64 -13.61
N ILE A 495 -0.86 11.91 -14.89
CA ILE A 495 -0.21 11.06 -15.88
C ILE A 495 0.94 11.87 -16.50
N ALA A 496 2.16 11.37 -16.41
CA ALA A 496 3.31 11.93 -17.11
C ALA A 496 3.79 10.94 -18.18
N VAL A 497 3.98 11.46 -19.40
CA VAL A 497 4.50 10.70 -20.54
C VAL A 497 5.94 11.12 -20.75
N ASN A 498 6.86 10.18 -20.62
CA ASN A 498 8.27 10.45 -20.82
C ASN A 498 8.56 10.88 -22.27
N LYS A 499 9.60 11.66 -22.45
CA LYS A 499 10.17 11.90 -23.77
C LYS A 499 10.49 10.57 -24.44
N GLU A 500 10.21 10.47 -25.72
CA GLU A 500 10.44 9.29 -26.53
C GLU A 500 11.92 8.86 -26.49
N LYS A 501 12.15 7.55 -26.39
CA LYS A 501 13.47 6.91 -26.40
C LYS A 501 13.54 5.86 -27.48
N GLU A 502 14.66 5.84 -28.21
CA GLU A 502 14.96 4.76 -29.16
C GLU A 502 15.29 3.48 -28.39
N ILE A 503 14.82 2.34 -28.89
CA ILE A 503 15.04 1.00 -28.32
C ILE A 503 15.42 0.05 -29.45
N LYS A 504 16.23 -0.96 -29.15
CA LYS A 504 16.59 -1.98 -30.13
C LYS A 504 15.36 -2.79 -30.54
N LYS A 505 15.29 -3.17 -31.79
CA LYS A 505 14.19 -3.95 -32.34
C LYS A 505 14.00 -5.29 -31.63
N GLU A 506 15.09 -5.89 -31.17
CA GLU A 506 15.08 -7.15 -30.40
C GLU A 506 14.36 -7.03 -29.06
N ASP A 507 14.46 -5.87 -28.41
CA ASP A 507 13.85 -5.61 -27.09
C ASP A 507 12.42 -5.04 -27.19
N PHE A 508 12.01 -4.59 -28.40
CA PHE A 508 10.77 -3.84 -28.61
C PHE A 508 9.51 -4.65 -28.29
N ASP A 509 9.41 -5.88 -28.83
CA ASP A 509 8.24 -6.73 -28.62
C ASP A 509 8.16 -7.24 -27.18
N GLN A 510 9.31 -7.52 -26.57
CA GLN A 510 9.35 -7.88 -25.16
C GLN A 510 8.86 -6.73 -24.27
N LEU A 511 9.37 -5.51 -24.49
CA LEU A 511 8.96 -4.32 -23.72
C LEU A 511 7.47 -4.03 -23.92
N LYS A 512 6.97 -4.17 -25.14
CA LYS A 512 5.55 -3.96 -25.45
C LYS A 512 4.63 -4.98 -24.76
N SER A 513 5.08 -6.23 -24.64
CA SER A 513 4.38 -7.27 -23.88
C SER A 513 4.40 -7.02 -22.38
N GLU A 514 5.55 -6.57 -21.85
CA GLU A 514 5.73 -6.31 -20.40
C GLU A 514 4.97 -5.03 -19.96
N PHE A 515 4.95 -4.00 -20.81
CA PHE A 515 4.34 -2.70 -20.51
C PHE A 515 3.36 -2.25 -21.60
N PRO A 516 2.23 -2.93 -21.81
CA PRO A 516 1.27 -2.63 -22.88
C PRO A 516 0.65 -1.22 -22.79
N HIS A 517 0.77 -0.57 -21.64
CA HIS A 517 0.26 0.78 -21.39
C HIS A 517 1.23 1.91 -21.81
N TYR A 518 2.47 1.60 -22.25
CA TYR A 518 3.38 2.62 -22.82
C TYR A 518 3.00 2.97 -24.23
N LEU A 519 3.46 4.13 -24.72
CA LEU A 519 3.36 4.45 -26.14
C LEU A 519 4.51 3.82 -26.90
N TYR A 520 4.18 3.27 -28.08
CA TYR A 520 5.13 2.62 -28.96
C TYR A 520 5.01 3.18 -30.36
N ARG A 521 6.13 3.44 -31.00
CA ARG A 521 6.22 3.90 -32.39
C ARG A 521 7.32 3.16 -33.13
N GLN A 522 7.03 2.77 -34.35
CA GLN A 522 8.02 2.21 -35.26
C GLN A 522 8.11 3.11 -36.51
N ASP A 523 9.34 3.42 -36.91
CA ASP A 523 9.64 4.24 -38.07
C ASP A 523 10.73 3.53 -38.88
N GLY A 524 10.33 2.78 -39.90
CA GLY A 524 11.21 1.84 -40.60
C GLY A 524 11.79 0.79 -39.66
N ASP A 525 13.11 0.73 -39.58
CA ASP A 525 13.83 -0.19 -38.69
C ASP A 525 14.03 0.37 -37.26
N LYS A 526 13.71 1.62 -37.02
CA LYS A 526 13.83 2.25 -35.71
C LYS A 526 12.58 2.04 -34.88
N CYS A 527 12.78 1.59 -33.65
CA CYS A 527 11.73 1.39 -32.67
C CYS A 527 11.88 2.41 -31.53
N PHE A 528 10.75 2.96 -31.08
CA PHE A 528 10.71 3.97 -30.05
C PHE A 528 9.63 3.64 -29.02
N TYR A 529 9.84 4.08 -27.79
CA TYR A 529 8.83 4.01 -26.75
C TYR A 529 8.83 5.25 -25.86
N SER A 530 7.67 5.55 -25.29
CA SER A 530 7.52 6.53 -24.21
C SER A 530 6.86 5.86 -23.02
N ALA A 531 7.61 5.72 -21.94
CA ALA A 531 7.08 5.21 -20.69
C ALA A 531 6.10 6.21 -20.06
N THR A 532 5.10 5.72 -19.36
CA THR A 532 4.15 6.53 -18.61
C THR A 532 4.34 6.36 -17.10
N LYS A 533 4.33 7.47 -16.37
CA LYS A 533 4.31 7.52 -14.89
C LYS A 533 2.93 7.97 -14.45
N CYS A 534 2.19 7.09 -13.80
CA CYS A 534 0.84 7.35 -13.35
C CYS A 534 0.77 7.44 -11.83
N LYS A 535 -0.04 8.35 -11.30
CA LYS A 535 -0.26 8.52 -9.85
C LYS A 535 -1.75 8.62 -9.51
N GLY A 536 -2.05 8.16 -8.28
CA GLY A 536 -3.39 8.23 -7.72
C GLY A 536 -4.41 7.39 -8.47
N ARG A 537 -5.44 8.04 -9.03
CA ARG A 537 -6.52 7.37 -9.78
C ARG A 537 -6.04 6.66 -11.04
N PHE A 538 -4.91 7.10 -11.60
CA PHE A 538 -4.32 6.53 -12.81
C PHE A 538 -3.27 5.45 -12.51
N GLU A 539 -3.11 5.08 -11.25
CA GLU A 539 -2.20 4.00 -10.84
C GLU A 539 -2.95 2.66 -10.83
N PHE A 540 -2.80 1.89 -11.90
CA PHE A 540 -3.56 0.65 -12.16
C PHE A 540 -2.89 -0.61 -11.61
N SER A 541 -2.06 -0.50 -10.57
CA SER A 541 -1.36 -1.64 -9.98
C SER A 541 -2.33 -2.69 -9.42
N GLU A 542 -2.23 -3.91 -9.90
CA GLU A 542 -3.03 -5.05 -9.43
C GLU A 542 -2.74 -5.41 -7.97
N LEU A 543 -1.52 -5.17 -7.50
CA LEU A 543 -1.06 -5.56 -6.17
C LEU A 543 -1.49 -4.60 -5.04
N ALA A 544 -2.03 -3.43 -5.36
CA ALA A 544 -2.50 -2.48 -4.36
C ALA A 544 -3.92 -2.83 -3.86
N LEU A 545 -4.11 -4.04 -3.33
CA LEU A 545 -5.42 -4.59 -2.93
C LEU A 545 -6.12 -3.83 -1.78
N HIS A 546 -5.39 -3.01 -1.02
CA HIS A 546 -5.99 -2.15 0.02
C HIS A 546 -6.64 -0.88 -0.54
N LYS A 547 -6.32 -0.48 -1.79
CA LYS A 547 -6.89 0.69 -2.44
C LYS A 547 -8.32 0.42 -2.92
N ASN A 548 -9.11 1.49 -2.99
CA ASN A 548 -10.44 1.40 -3.58
C ASN A 548 -10.33 1.37 -5.12
N LYS A 549 -10.76 0.29 -5.72
CA LYS A 549 -10.77 0.05 -7.18
C LYS A 549 -12.15 0.28 -7.81
N SER A 550 -12.98 1.15 -7.23
CA SER A 550 -14.31 1.42 -7.78
C SER A 550 -14.26 2.10 -9.14
N PHE A 551 -15.09 1.58 -10.06
CA PHE A 551 -15.28 2.12 -11.40
C PHE A 551 -13.99 2.36 -12.18
N MET A 552 -13.10 1.39 -12.18
CA MET A 552 -11.78 1.49 -12.85
C MET A 552 -11.89 1.77 -14.34
N ILE A 553 -13.01 1.43 -14.97
CA ILE A 553 -13.32 1.77 -16.37
C ILE A 553 -13.21 3.28 -16.63
N ILE A 554 -13.59 4.13 -15.65
CA ILE A 554 -13.59 5.59 -15.79
C ILE A 554 -12.15 6.14 -15.89
N PRO A 555 -11.26 5.97 -14.89
CA PRO A 555 -9.91 6.50 -15.00
C PRO A 555 -9.08 5.82 -16.12
N LYS A 556 -9.36 4.57 -16.47
CA LYS A 556 -8.72 3.89 -17.60
C LYS A 556 -9.15 4.50 -18.95
N ALA A 557 -10.44 4.78 -19.14
CA ALA A 557 -10.91 5.47 -20.35
C ALA A 557 -10.33 6.88 -20.46
N VAL A 558 -10.24 7.64 -19.35
CA VAL A 558 -9.61 8.96 -19.31
C VAL A 558 -8.11 8.87 -19.65
N TYR A 559 -7.43 7.86 -19.14
CA TYR A 559 -6.03 7.58 -19.51
C TYR A 559 -5.89 7.35 -21.01
N HIS A 560 -6.70 6.46 -21.58
CA HIS A 560 -6.69 6.16 -23.02
C HIS A 560 -7.01 7.37 -23.88
N TYR A 561 -7.96 8.21 -23.44
CA TYR A 561 -8.28 9.47 -24.12
C TYR A 561 -7.09 10.42 -24.19
N PHE A 562 -6.41 10.68 -23.08
CA PHE A 562 -5.31 11.64 -23.06
C PHE A 562 -3.99 11.09 -23.62
N VAL A 563 -3.73 9.81 -23.46
CA VAL A 563 -2.45 9.18 -23.86
C VAL A 563 -2.51 8.69 -25.30
N PHE A 564 -3.57 7.96 -25.67
CA PHE A 564 -3.68 7.33 -26.98
C PHE A 564 -4.65 8.06 -27.94
N GLY A 565 -5.42 9.04 -27.45
CA GLY A 565 -6.44 9.71 -28.25
C GLY A 565 -7.70 8.87 -28.49
N THR A 566 -7.89 7.76 -27.75
CA THR A 566 -9.04 6.87 -27.91
C THR A 566 -10.31 7.53 -27.39
N PRO A 567 -11.37 7.69 -28.19
CA PRO A 567 -12.65 8.20 -27.71
C PRO A 567 -13.23 7.31 -26.63
N PRO A 568 -13.85 7.89 -25.57
CA PRO A 568 -14.45 7.13 -24.47
C PRO A 568 -15.43 6.04 -24.91
N GLU A 569 -16.26 6.33 -25.93
CA GLU A 569 -17.24 5.40 -26.48
C GLU A 569 -16.57 4.15 -27.07
N ILE A 570 -15.47 4.33 -27.79
CA ILE A 570 -14.69 3.24 -28.37
C ILE A 570 -14.08 2.40 -27.25
N TYR A 571 -13.46 3.06 -26.26
CA TYR A 571 -12.87 2.32 -25.13
C TYR A 571 -13.91 1.47 -24.37
N LEU A 572 -15.10 2.02 -24.11
CA LEU A 572 -16.19 1.27 -23.45
C LEU A 572 -16.71 0.13 -24.32
N SER A 573 -16.86 0.36 -25.64
CA SER A 573 -17.36 -0.66 -26.57
C SER A 573 -16.42 -1.88 -26.69
N GLU A 574 -15.12 -1.69 -26.50
CA GLU A 574 -14.09 -2.74 -26.59
C GLU A 574 -13.85 -3.43 -25.24
N ASN A 575 -14.10 -2.77 -24.11
CA ASN A 575 -13.87 -3.34 -22.79
C ASN A 575 -15.03 -4.25 -22.37
N ARG A 576 -14.73 -5.50 -22.08
CA ARG A 576 -15.69 -6.54 -21.65
C ARG A 576 -15.38 -7.11 -20.27
N ASN A 577 -14.60 -6.39 -19.46
CA ASN A 577 -14.32 -6.77 -18.08
C ASN A 577 -15.34 -6.13 -17.13
N ILE A 578 -16.36 -6.89 -16.71
CA ILE A 578 -17.43 -6.40 -15.82
C ILE A 578 -16.88 -5.85 -14.50
N PHE A 579 -15.77 -6.37 -13.98
CA PHE A 579 -15.21 -5.91 -12.72
C PHE A 579 -14.72 -4.45 -12.78
N GLU A 580 -14.29 -3.97 -13.95
CA GLU A 580 -13.91 -2.57 -14.14
C GLU A 580 -15.10 -1.60 -14.05
N TYR A 581 -16.31 -2.09 -14.32
CA TYR A 581 -17.56 -1.36 -14.17
C TYR A 581 -18.10 -1.40 -12.73
N CYS A 582 -17.51 -2.22 -11.85
CA CYS A 582 -17.98 -2.38 -10.49
C CYS A 582 -17.41 -1.30 -9.54
N ALA A 583 -18.20 -1.01 -8.51
CA ALA A 583 -17.77 -0.27 -7.34
C ALA A 583 -17.93 -1.10 -6.07
N GLY A 584 -17.08 -0.82 -5.09
CA GLY A 584 -17.16 -1.40 -3.75
C GLY A 584 -17.54 -0.36 -2.70
N ILE A 585 -18.49 -0.71 -1.86
CA ILE A 585 -18.89 0.08 -0.70
C ILE A 585 -18.80 -0.75 0.58
N LYS A 586 -18.54 -0.06 1.71
CA LYS A 586 -18.48 -0.69 3.03
C LYS A 586 -19.25 0.12 4.07
N ALA A 587 -20.08 -0.54 4.85
CA ALA A 587 -20.72 0.01 6.04
C ALA A 587 -19.84 -0.22 7.27
N LYS A 588 -19.85 0.67 8.25
CA LYS A 588 -19.15 0.57 9.52
C LYS A 588 -20.01 1.06 10.66
N GLY A 589 -19.90 0.43 11.83
CA GLY A 589 -20.62 0.80 13.03
C GLY A 589 -22.13 0.75 12.83
N ASP A 590 -22.80 1.87 13.07
CA ASP A 590 -24.26 1.99 13.02
C ASP A 590 -24.86 2.08 11.61
N TRP A 591 -24.03 1.95 10.58
CA TRP A 591 -24.50 2.03 9.20
C TRP A 591 -24.76 0.65 8.61
N GLU A 592 -25.77 0.57 7.77
CA GLU A 592 -26.12 -0.60 6.96
C GLU A 592 -26.44 -0.19 5.52
N PHE A 593 -26.42 -1.16 4.60
CA PHE A 593 -26.94 -0.96 3.26
C PHE A 593 -28.29 -1.67 3.10
N VAL A 594 -29.21 -0.99 2.42
CA VAL A 594 -30.49 -1.55 1.99
C VAL A 594 -30.64 -1.34 0.49
N GLU A 595 -31.29 -2.29 -0.15
CA GLU A 595 -31.60 -2.25 -1.58
C GLU A 595 -33.12 -2.17 -1.74
N ASP A 596 -33.57 -1.16 -2.47
CA ASP A 596 -34.97 -0.89 -2.76
C ASP A 596 -35.25 -1.22 -4.24
N CYS A 597 -36.03 -2.29 -4.49
CA CYS A 597 -36.41 -2.76 -5.81
C CYS A 597 -37.94 -2.60 -6.01
N ILE A 598 -38.35 -2.18 -7.20
CA ILE A 598 -39.73 -2.21 -7.61
C ILE A 598 -39.98 -3.46 -8.44
N ILE A 599 -40.61 -4.48 -7.83
CA ILE A 599 -40.93 -5.74 -8.49
C ILE A 599 -42.45 -5.81 -8.68
N LYS A 600 -42.92 -5.89 -9.92
CA LYS A 600 -44.35 -5.89 -10.28
C LYS A 600 -45.12 -4.73 -9.66
N GLY A 601 -44.48 -3.53 -9.64
CA GLY A 601 -45.12 -2.33 -9.07
C GLY A 601 -45.07 -2.23 -7.53
N ILE A 602 -44.54 -3.21 -6.83
CA ILE A 602 -44.43 -3.24 -5.36
C ILE A 602 -42.98 -2.97 -4.97
N LEU A 603 -42.81 -2.02 -4.04
CA LEU A 603 -41.50 -1.74 -3.43
C LEU A 603 -41.14 -2.88 -2.49
N GLN A 604 -40.01 -3.49 -2.75
CA GLN A 604 -39.38 -4.49 -1.90
C GLN A 604 -38.02 -3.96 -1.41
N THR A 605 -37.85 -3.92 -0.08
CA THR A 605 -36.62 -3.51 0.57
C THR A 605 -35.93 -4.73 1.16
N ARG A 606 -34.67 -4.94 0.82
CA ARG A 606 -33.83 -5.96 1.46
C ARG A 606 -32.57 -5.36 2.07
N LYS A 607 -32.17 -5.91 3.20
CA LYS A 607 -30.87 -5.61 3.80
C LYS A 607 -29.77 -6.27 2.99
N LEU A 608 -28.67 -5.52 2.76
CA LEU A 608 -27.47 -6.03 2.15
C LEU A 608 -26.39 -6.27 3.22
N GLN A 609 -25.32 -6.98 2.84
CA GLN A 609 -24.15 -7.18 3.68
C GLN A 609 -23.33 -5.90 3.86
N HIS A 610 -22.31 -5.92 4.76
CA HIS A 610 -21.50 -4.72 5.05
C HIS A 610 -20.57 -4.32 3.90
N ILE A 611 -20.11 -5.28 3.09
CA ILE A 611 -19.33 -5.03 1.89
C ILE A 611 -20.13 -5.45 0.67
N VAL A 612 -20.41 -4.49 -0.20
CA VAL A 612 -21.20 -4.69 -1.40
C VAL A 612 -20.40 -4.28 -2.63
N ARG A 613 -20.29 -5.19 -3.59
CA ARG A 613 -19.87 -4.90 -4.96
C ARG A 613 -21.12 -4.74 -5.83
N TYR A 614 -21.16 -3.66 -6.59
CA TYR A 614 -22.26 -3.36 -7.49
C TYR A 614 -21.75 -2.68 -8.77
N TYR A 615 -22.55 -2.67 -9.80
CA TYR A 615 -22.35 -1.88 -11.02
C TYR A 615 -23.62 -1.10 -11.38
N ILE A 616 -23.51 -0.09 -12.23
CA ILE A 616 -24.67 0.71 -12.67
C ILE A 616 -25.31 0.06 -13.87
N SER A 617 -26.59 -0.23 -13.77
CA SER A 617 -27.37 -0.97 -14.77
C SER A 617 -28.63 -0.22 -15.20
N LYS A 618 -29.23 -0.65 -16.31
CA LYS A 618 -30.49 -0.07 -16.84
C LYS A 618 -31.71 -0.45 -16.03
N ASP A 619 -31.70 -1.63 -15.37
CA ASP A 619 -32.84 -2.23 -14.68
C ASP A 619 -32.53 -2.74 -13.25
N GLY A 620 -31.49 -2.25 -12.63
CA GLY A 620 -31.16 -2.54 -11.23
C GLY A 620 -32.09 -1.84 -10.23
N CYS A 621 -31.67 -1.83 -8.98
CA CYS A 621 -32.39 -1.27 -7.83
C CYS A 621 -31.69 -0.03 -7.29
N LYS A 622 -32.20 0.58 -6.24
CA LYS A 622 -31.53 1.66 -5.51
C LYS A 622 -30.86 1.11 -4.26
N ILE A 623 -29.58 1.41 -4.08
CA ILE A 623 -28.86 1.10 -2.85
C ILE A 623 -28.79 2.36 -1.99
N THR A 624 -29.19 2.23 -0.75
CA THR A 624 -29.20 3.31 0.25
C THR A 624 -28.36 2.90 1.45
N LYS A 625 -27.50 3.81 1.92
CA LYS A 625 -26.80 3.70 3.18
C LYS A 625 -27.64 4.32 4.27
N ARG A 626 -28.06 3.52 5.25
CA ARG A 626 -28.96 3.91 6.34
C ARG A 626 -28.23 3.82 7.68
N ASN A 627 -28.41 4.85 8.52
CA ASN A 627 -27.97 4.80 9.91
C ASN A 627 -29.05 4.13 10.76
N LYS A 628 -28.68 3.10 11.52
CA LYS A 628 -29.59 2.30 12.35
C LYS A 628 -30.10 3.05 13.60
N VAL A 629 -29.35 4.07 14.06
CA VAL A 629 -29.64 4.80 15.30
C VAL A 629 -30.50 6.02 15.03
N ASP A 630 -30.13 6.88 14.09
CA ASP A 630 -30.80 8.16 13.81
C ASP A 630 -31.64 8.15 12.53
N GLY A 631 -31.66 7.05 11.78
CA GLY A 631 -32.50 6.90 10.59
C GLY A 631 -32.05 7.70 9.35
N ARG A 632 -30.94 8.41 9.40
CA ARG A 632 -30.40 9.15 8.22
C ARG A 632 -30.12 8.21 7.06
N ASN A 633 -30.52 8.64 5.88
CA ASN A 633 -30.38 7.89 4.63
C ASN A 633 -29.55 8.66 3.61
N PHE A 634 -28.60 7.96 2.97
CA PHE A 634 -27.80 8.49 1.86
C PHE A 634 -27.87 7.52 0.68
N GLN A 635 -28.28 8.01 -0.48
CA GLN A 635 -28.17 7.22 -1.70
C GLN A 635 -26.69 6.94 -2.00
N VAL A 636 -26.38 5.71 -2.40
CA VAL A 636 -25.01 5.29 -2.74
C VAL A 636 -24.53 6.03 -4.02
N GLU A 637 -25.45 6.15 -4.99
CA GLU A 637 -25.22 6.96 -6.20
C GLU A 637 -26.29 8.06 -6.30
N ALA A 638 -25.84 9.30 -6.44
CA ALA A 638 -26.75 10.44 -6.56
C ALA A 638 -27.53 10.41 -7.90
N GLY A 639 -28.81 10.76 -7.85
CA GLY A 639 -29.67 10.80 -9.03
C GLY A 639 -30.54 9.58 -9.23
N SER A 640 -30.97 9.34 -10.48
CA SER A 640 -31.90 8.25 -10.84
C SER A 640 -31.21 6.95 -11.24
N TRP A 641 -29.91 6.88 -11.07
CA TRP A 641 -29.11 5.69 -11.44
C TRP A 641 -29.50 4.47 -10.62
N LYS A 642 -29.59 3.32 -11.30
CA LYS A 642 -29.91 2.03 -10.70
C LYS A 642 -28.65 1.20 -10.54
N GLN A 643 -28.58 0.42 -9.47
CA GLN A 643 -27.46 -0.43 -9.13
C GLN A 643 -27.88 -1.90 -9.18
N THR A 644 -26.99 -2.74 -9.70
CA THR A 644 -27.11 -4.19 -9.58
C THR A 644 -26.04 -4.72 -8.65
N VAL A 645 -26.44 -5.34 -7.54
CA VAL A 645 -25.54 -6.01 -6.60
C VAL A 645 -24.85 -7.18 -7.32
N PHE A 646 -23.52 -7.26 -7.20
CA PHE A 646 -22.70 -8.24 -7.92
C PHE A 646 -21.68 -8.93 -7.01
N ASN A 647 -22.07 -9.26 -5.80
CA ASN A 647 -21.20 -9.95 -4.85
C ASN A 647 -20.85 -11.36 -5.30
N ILE A 648 -21.79 -12.05 -5.93
CA ILE A 648 -21.57 -13.31 -6.63
C ILE A 648 -21.40 -12.99 -8.11
N ALA A 649 -20.21 -13.19 -8.65
CA ALA A 649 -19.88 -12.90 -10.03
C ALA A 649 -20.22 -14.09 -10.93
N GLU A 650 -21.40 -14.08 -11.50
CA GLU A 650 -21.80 -15.02 -12.52
C GLU A 650 -21.36 -14.53 -13.91
N LYS A 651 -20.71 -15.39 -14.67
CA LYS A 651 -20.41 -15.11 -16.08
C LYS A 651 -21.68 -15.14 -16.90
N LYS A 652 -21.98 -14.02 -17.56
CA LYS A 652 -23.11 -13.84 -18.46
C LYS A 652 -22.63 -13.31 -19.81
N PRO A 653 -23.35 -13.53 -20.91
CA PRO A 653 -23.17 -12.77 -22.14
C PRO A 653 -23.24 -11.27 -21.86
N TRP A 654 -22.37 -10.47 -22.49
CA TRP A 654 -22.23 -9.04 -22.18
C TRP A 654 -23.54 -8.24 -22.16
N PRO A 655 -24.49 -8.43 -23.11
CA PRO A 655 -25.76 -7.71 -23.09
C PRO A 655 -26.63 -7.98 -21.86
N GLU A 656 -26.48 -9.15 -21.22
CA GLU A 656 -27.29 -9.54 -20.05
C GLU A 656 -26.88 -8.80 -18.78
N TYR A 657 -25.70 -8.19 -18.71
CA TYR A 657 -25.34 -7.29 -17.61
C TYR A 657 -26.14 -5.98 -17.65
N LYS A 658 -26.73 -5.63 -18.79
CA LYS A 658 -27.57 -4.42 -18.99
C LYS A 658 -26.90 -3.16 -18.43
N ILE A 659 -25.61 -3.03 -18.68
CA ILE A 659 -24.81 -1.90 -18.20
C ILE A 659 -25.40 -0.59 -18.69
N ASN A 660 -25.49 0.40 -17.80
CA ASN A 660 -25.91 1.75 -18.15
C ASN A 660 -24.69 2.56 -18.59
N GLU A 661 -24.31 2.45 -19.85
CA GLU A 661 -23.13 3.08 -20.43
C GLU A 661 -23.17 4.63 -20.29
N ASP A 662 -24.36 5.23 -20.29
CA ASP A 662 -24.54 6.68 -20.14
C ASP A 662 -23.94 7.21 -18.82
N TYR A 663 -24.11 6.45 -17.72
CA TYR A 663 -23.53 6.79 -16.42
C TYR A 663 -22.00 6.87 -16.51
N TYR A 664 -21.38 5.86 -17.12
CA TYR A 664 -19.91 5.79 -17.21
C TYR A 664 -19.37 6.86 -18.16
N LEU A 665 -20.00 7.07 -19.32
CA LEU A 665 -19.64 8.11 -20.27
C LEU A 665 -19.74 9.49 -19.62
N GLN A 666 -20.84 9.79 -18.94
CA GLN A 666 -20.99 11.06 -18.20
C GLN A 666 -19.85 11.29 -17.22
N ASN A 667 -19.47 10.27 -16.42
CA ASN A 667 -18.41 10.41 -15.42
C ASN A 667 -17.02 10.49 -16.07
N ILE A 668 -16.79 9.81 -17.19
CA ILE A 668 -15.55 9.93 -17.97
C ILE A 668 -15.43 11.37 -18.52
N TYR A 669 -16.45 11.89 -19.20
CA TYR A 669 -16.41 13.25 -19.74
C TYR A 669 -16.31 14.30 -18.64
N LYS A 670 -17.01 14.15 -17.52
CA LYS A 670 -16.87 15.01 -16.35
C LYS A 670 -15.43 15.04 -15.83
N MET A 671 -14.73 13.90 -15.80
CA MET A 671 -13.32 13.84 -15.40
C MET A 671 -12.41 14.49 -16.46
N ILE A 672 -12.62 14.24 -17.73
CA ILE A 672 -11.89 14.90 -18.84
C ILE A 672 -12.06 16.42 -18.77
N GLU A 673 -13.30 16.90 -18.69
CA GLU A 673 -13.61 18.32 -18.56
C GLU A 673 -12.99 18.96 -17.32
N SER A 674 -12.99 18.25 -16.18
CA SER A 674 -12.38 18.78 -14.95
C SER A 674 -10.88 19.04 -15.10
N ILE A 675 -10.20 18.25 -15.93
CA ILE A 675 -8.79 18.45 -16.27
C ILE A 675 -8.64 19.58 -17.29
N GLN A 676 -9.47 19.63 -18.35
CA GLN A 676 -9.37 20.60 -19.43
C GLN A 676 -9.80 22.01 -19.01
N LYS A 677 -10.94 22.18 -18.31
CA LYS A 677 -11.47 23.48 -17.87
C LYS A 677 -10.53 24.22 -16.93
N LYS A 678 -9.77 23.50 -16.11
CA LYS A 678 -8.78 24.12 -15.24
C LYS A 678 -7.65 24.82 -16.02
N ARG A 679 -7.39 24.43 -17.28
CA ARG A 679 -6.40 25.07 -18.16
C ARG A 679 -6.85 26.46 -18.62
N GLU A 680 -8.12 26.64 -18.98
CA GLU A 680 -8.65 27.92 -19.48
C GLU A 680 -8.56 29.03 -18.43
N THR A 681 -8.88 28.70 -17.17
CA THR A 681 -8.80 29.68 -16.07
C THR A 681 -7.36 30.10 -15.75
N SER A 682 -6.37 29.25 -15.97
CA SER A 682 -4.96 29.59 -15.75
C SER A 682 -4.32 30.38 -16.89
N GLN A 683 -4.90 30.35 -18.10
CA GLN A 683 -4.44 31.17 -19.23
C GLN A 683 -4.98 32.61 -19.18
N LEU A 684 -6.18 32.80 -18.60
CA LEU A 684 -6.79 34.13 -18.46
C LEU A 684 -6.14 35.02 -17.40
N THR A 685 -5.34 34.44 -16.50
CA THR A 685 -4.58 35.19 -15.48
C THR A 685 -3.14 35.54 -15.88
N MET A 686 -2.76 35.28 -17.14
CA MET A 686 -1.43 35.63 -17.68
C MET A 686 -1.41 36.87 -18.58
N PHE A 687 -2.52 37.63 -18.66
CA PHE A 687 -2.57 38.93 -19.38
C PHE A 687 -2.73 40.09 -18.41
#